data_cf068c708700dc73decc3d7b8a2d7f2a
#
_entry.id   cf068c708700dc73decc3d7b8a2d7f2a
#
_cell.length_a   1.000
_cell.length_b   1.000
_cell.length_c   1.000
_cell.angle_alpha   90.00
_cell.angle_beta   90.00
_cell.angle_gamma   90.00
#
_symmetry.space_group_name_H-M   'P 1'
#
loop_
_entity.id
_entity.type
_entity.pdbx_description
1 polymer ?
#
loop_
_entity_poly.entity_id
_entity_poly.type
_entity_poly.pdbx_seq_one_letter_code
_entity_poly.pdbx_strand_id
1 'polypeptide(L)'
;MKDVAVPKILAFGSGHVVLDALTGAPLQFVDEQYRERRFLLDPGATAWHSVEHQWGSGHLVTDRGGARWHTPAGLRVADGMIEAVHTPLPGIRVQVRRSVRGGLLYERYSVVNIGEEPLTISGLGIQTPFADLYDGAERSLGRAVHAHVFTGGTWAWVLAQPMSGEGRCLGLIVREGALRAYSVESRNKNSLSDARGHLVLLVTDQARNPEAFGGQPALCLPPGESANVAWELGWYDSVADFTAATRPPAVFSAYAAETGQPITVEAFSVSSPDPGLAVERDADGRYQVRASRHGTYTLDLGDGARTEVLFHLPLEEVVRRRAAYIAHHQRARERPGLLAHAFVPVDTRTGLTQSTNGWSDWTDGSERIAMPLLLQAAAARGLADPEEIDFLLDGWSRFARRHLLDETAAPRRGSQNRHTGPRLYDTPWLAHFFHDRHRAHGRQEDLDLAARIIERGFELGGATHLSIGLSPTALAVCDSLDAAGQEHRARGLRDQLVNSARQFVRMGRRLPAHEVAYEQSIVAPLLDLLVDAHTLTRDPAFHDAVAERLPWLLAFGGPQPHVRLHGIAIRHWDGYWFGAHRLWGDVFPHYWSTLTATTLLRLPPTLRTEGTDRLAEAILRANMANYRGDGSATCAFVLPSTVDGRPAHTADPLANDQDWHLVLWMRVQEQTEGAPAPR
;
A
#
# COMPACT_ATOMS: atom_id res chain seq x y z
N MET A 1 -37.82 30.93 12.14
CA MET A 1 -36.86 29.95 12.63
C MET A 1 -37.11 28.68 11.80
N LYS A 2 -36.16 28.26 10.95
CA LYS A 2 -36.27 26.94 10.33
C LYS A 2 -36.04 25.92 11.43
N ASP A 3 -36.98 25.01 11.62
CA ASP A 3 -36.77 23.87 12.52
C ASP A 3 -35.47 23.19 12.13
N VAL A 4 -34.50 23.21 13.02
CA VAL A 4 -33.24 22.47 12.82
C VAL A 4 -33.60 20.99 12.96
N ALA A 5 -33.65 20.29 11.84
CA ALA A 5 -33.95 18.86 11.86
C ALA A 5 -32.86 18.13 12.69
N VAL A 6 -33.30 17.45 13.75
CA VAL A 6 -32.39 16.75 14.66
C VAL A 6 -31.91 15.46 14.03
N PRO A 7 -30.60 15.17 13.99
CA PRO A 7 -30.06 13.91 13.50
C PRO A 7 -30.72 12.71 14.20
N LYS A 8 -30.95 11.62 13.44
CA LYS A 8 -31.51 10.38 14.00
C LYS A 8 -30.37 9.45 14.39
N ILE A 9 -30.56 8.71 15.45
CA ILE A 9 -29.61 7.72 15.94
C ILE A 9 -30.26 6.34 15.84
N LEU A 10 -29.56 5.38 15.20
CA LEU A 10 -29.94 3.97 15.16
C LEU A 10 -28.83 3.15 15.83
N ALA A 11 -29.17 2.46 16.91
CA ALA A 11 -28.24 1.53 17.54
C ALA A 11 -28.13 0.24 16.71
N PHE A 12 -26.89 -0.26 16.52
CA PHE A 12 -26.64 -1.59 15.96
C PHE A 12 -25.38 -2.19 16.59
N GLY A 13 -25.48 -3.45 16.99
CA GLY A 13 -24.40 -4.14 17.71
C GLY A 13 -23.94 -3.36 18.95
N SER A 14 -22.64 -3.13 19.05
CA SER A 14 -21.99 -2.40 20.17
C SER A 14 -21.85 -0.89 19.93
N GLY A 15 -22.49 -0.35 18.91
CA GLY A 15 -22.43 1.06 18.55
C GLY A 15 -23.71 1.59 17.95
N HIS A 16 -23.60 2.71 17.26
CA HIS A 16 -24.73 3.33 16.59
C HIS A 16 -24.30 4.09 15.33
N VAL A 17 -25.27 4.39 14.47
CA VAL A 17 -25.11 5.29 13.33
C VAL A 17 -25.87 6.59 13.58
N VAL A 18 -25.22 7.71 13.32
CA VAL A 18 -25.84 9.04 13.29
C VAL A 18 -26.25 9.32 11.84
N LEU A 19 -27.53 9.64 11.64
CA LEU A 19 -28.11 9.86 10.33
C LEU A 19 -28.51 11.30 10.14
N ASP A 20 -28.29 11.82 8.95
CA ASP A 20 -28.80 13.11 8.51
C ASP A 20 -30.33 13.09 8.48
N ALA A 21 -30.95 14.07 9.10
CA ALA A 21 -32.41 14.10 9.23
C ALA A 21 -33.14 14.44 7.93
N LEU A 22 -32.46 15.04 6.96
CA LEU A 22 -33.04 15.46 5.66
C LEU A 22 -32.83 14.41 4.59
N THR A 23 -31.70 13.74 4.62
CA THR A 23 -31.32 12.77 3.58
C THR A 23 -31.43 11.31 4.06
N GLY A 24 -31.45 11.08 5.37
CA GLY A 24 -31.36 9.74 5.95
C GLY A 24 -29.98 9.08 5.75
N ALA A 25 -29.00 9.81 5.27
CA ALA A 25 -27.64 9.30 5.04
C ALA A 25 -26.85 9.19 6.34
N PRO A 26 -25.98 8.17 6.53
CA PRO A 26 -25.00 8.13 7.58
C PRO A 26 -24.09 9.34 7.58
N LEU A 27 -23.98 10.01 8.73
CA LEU A 27 -23.03 11.09 9.01
C LEU A 27 -21.82 10.55 9.76
N GLN A 28 -22.04 9.56 10.65
CA GLN A 28 -20.96 8.94 11.41
C GLN A 28 -21.40 7.57 11.95
N PHE A 29 -20.47 6.62 11.96
CA PHE A 29 -20.58 5.39 12.73
C PHE A 29 -19.78 5.55 14.01
N VAL A 30 -20.37 5.25 15.15
CA VAL A 30 -19.79 5.47 16.47
C VAL A 30 -19.69 4.15 17.23
N ASP A 31 -18.46 3.79 17.58
CA ASP A 31 -18.19 2.75 18.57
C ASP A 31 -18.38 3.33 19.97
N GLU A 32 -19.22 2.72 20.81
CA GLU A 32 -19.49 3.24 22.16
C GLU A 32 -18.28 3.24 23.09
N GLN A 33 -17.32 2.36 22.84
CA GLN A 33 -16.07 2.28 23.62
C GLN A 33 -15.04 3.33 23.16
N TYR A 34 -15.05 3.70 21.88
CA TYR A 34 -14.07 4.61 21.27
C TYR A 34 -14.76 5.77 20.54
N ARG A 35 -15.55 6.55 21.25
CA ARG A 35 -16.42 7.62 20.70
C ARG A 35 -15.70 8.72 19.93
N GLU A 36 -14.41 8.90 20.14
CA GLU A 36 -13.61 9.90 19.41
C GLU A 36 -13.18 9.42 18.02
N ARG A 37 -13.27 8.12 17.77
CA ARG A 37 -12.89 7.54 16.49
C ARG A 37 -13.85 7.97 15.40
N ARG A 38 -13.32 8.25 14.23
CA ARG A 38 -14.08 8.66 13.06
C ARG A 38 -13.99 7.57 12.00
N PHE A 39 -15.11 6.97 11.68
CA PHE A 39 -15.19 5.97 10.60
C PHE A 39 -15.57 6.62 9.27
N LEU A 40 -16.24 7.77 9.28
CA LEU A 40 -16.55 8.55 8.10
C LEU A 40 -15.86 9.91 8.14
N LEU A 41 -15.57 10.46 6.95
CA LEU A 41 -15.13 11.84 6.81
C LEU A 41 -16.20 12.79 7.35
N ASP A 42 -15.83 13.68 8.26
CA ASP A 42 -16.74 14.68 8.78
C ASP A 42 -17.11 15.68 7.67
N PRO A 43 -18.39 16.03 7.52
CA PRO A 43 -18.79 17.10 6.62
C PRO A 43 -18.05 18.41 6.97
N GLY A 44 -17.33 18.96 5.99
CA GLY A 44 -16.52 20.16 6.20
C GLY A 44 -15.10 19.92 6.75
N ALA A 45 -14.73 18.69 7.08
CA ALA A 45 -13.34 18.35 7.46
C ALA A 45 -12.35 18.58 6.32
N THR A 46 -12.83 18.51 5.09
CA THR A 46 -12.06 18.76 3.88
C THR A 46 -12.83 19.70 2.96
N ALA A 47 -12.12 20.63 2.31
CA ALA A 47 -12.75 21.65 1.45
C ALA A 47 -13.49 21.08 0.22
N TRP A 48 -13.25 19.82 -0.15
CA TRP A 48 -13.89 19.13 -1.28
C TRP A 48 -14.97 18.13 -0.86
N HIS A 49 -15.25 17.97 0.44
CA HIS A 49 -16.35 17.15 0.92
C HIS A 49 -17.67 17.90 0.82
N SER A 50 -18.57 17.41 0.00
CA SER A 50 -19.89 18.00 -0.25
C SER A 50 -20.99 16.94 -0.09
N VAL A 51 -22.25 17.39 -0.22
CA VAL A 51 -23.41 16.46 -0.18
C VAL A 51 -23.35 15.35 -1.24
N GLU A 52 -22.66 15.58 -2.34
CA GLU A 52 -22.45 14.59 -3.40
C GLU A 52 -21.52 13.44 -2.98
N HIS A 53 -20.75 13.65 -1.94
CA HIS A 53 -19.80 12.66 -1.40
C HIS A 53 -20.27 12.03 -0.09
N GLN A 54 -21.48 12.38 0.39
CA GLN A 54 -22.06 11.74 1.57
C GLN A 54 -22.27 10.25 1.34
N TRP A 55 -22.23 9.48 2.42
CA TRP A 55 -22.50 8.05 2.39
C TRP A 55 -23.86 7.75 1.74
N GLY A 56 -23.84 6.83 0.76
CA GLY A 56 -25.02 6.40 0.04
C GLY A 56 -25.49 7.34 -1.06
N SER A 57 -24.88 8.51 -1.25
CA SER A 57 -24.98 9.20 -2.52
C SER A 57 -24.26 8.41 -3.62
N GLY A 58 -24.45 8.74 -4.89
CA GLY A 58 -23.79 7.99 -5.94
C GLY A 58 -24.00 8.57 -7.33
N HIS A 59 -23.60 7.77 -8.34
CA HIS A 59 -23.71 8.16 -9.73
C HIS A 59 -24.20 7.00 -10.60
N LEU A 60 -24.84 7.38 -11.70
CA LEU A 60 -25.27 6.50 -12.80
C LEU A 60 -24.69 7.01 -14.11
N VAL A 61 -24.27 6.08 -14.96
CA VAL A 61 -24.05 6.32 -16.41
C VAL A 61 -24.91 5.32 -17.16
N THR A 62 -25.75 5.84 -18.03
CA THR A 62 -26.72 5.04 -18.78
C THR A 62 -26.70 5.43 -20.26
N ASP A 63 -27.38 4.64 -21.11
CA ASP A 63 -27.64 5.01 -22.52
C ASP A 63 -28.49 6.27 -22.68
N ARG A 64 -29.15 6.75 -21.60
CA ARG A 64 -29.94 7.99 -21.57
C ARG A 64 -29.20 9.19 -20.98
N GLY A 65 -27.96 9.01 -20.51
CA GLY A 65 -27.12 10.04 -19.93
C GLY A 65 -26.55 9.67 -18.57
N GLY A 66 -25.76 10.59 -17.99
CA GLY A 66 -25.16 10.47 -16.68
C GLY A 66 -25.81 11.37 -15.64
N ALA A 67 -25.94 10.90 -14.42
CA ALA A 67 -26.46 11.68 -13.29
C ALA A 67 -25.85 11.24 -11.96
N ARG A 68 -25.94 12.13 -10.97
CA ARG A 68 -25.65 11.84 -9.55
C ARG A 68 -26.94 11.89 -8.76
N TRP A 69 -26.98 11.17 -7.66
CA TRP A 69 -28.03 11.30 -6.64
C TRP A 69 -27.39 11.61 -5.28
N HIS A 70 -27.97 12.52 -4.52
CA HIS A 70 -27.55 12.88 -3.15
C HIS A 70 -28.74 13.32 -2.29
N THR A 71 -29.51 14.31 -2.71
CA THR A 71 -30.72 14.76 -1.99
C THR A 71 -31.91 13.93 -2.46
N PRO A 72 -32.64 13.23 -1.57
CA PRO A 72 -33.79 12.43 -1.94
C PRO A 72 -34.98 13.32 -2.33
N ALA A 73 -35.76 12.86 -3.30
CA ALA A 73 -37.04 13.42 -3.65
C ALA A 73 -38.12 13.10 -2.57
N GLY A 74 -37.92 12.03 -1.83
CA GLY A 74 -38.77 11.62 -0.71
C GLY A 74 -38.00 10.84 0.33
N LEU A 75 -38.29 11.10 1.62
CA LEU A 75 -37.74 10.38 2.76
C LEU A 75 -38.90 9.86 3.63
N ARG A 76 -38.92 8.55 3.86
CA ARG A 76 -39.87 7.90 4.73
C ARG A 76 -39.15 7.22 5.88
N VAL A 77 -39.66 7.42 7.08
CA VAL A 77 -39.18 6.75 8.29
C VAL A 77 -40.37 6.08 8.97
N ALA A 78 -40.38 4.76 8.99
CA ALA A 78 -41.44 3.98 9.61
C ALA A 78 -40.88 2.63 10.11
N ASP A 79 -41.33 2.18 11.25
CA ASP A 79 -41.11 0.82 11.78
C ASP A 79 -39.61 0.44 11.86
N GLY A 80 -38.75 1.39 12.23
CA GLY A 80 -37.28 1.17 12.31
C GLY A 80 -36.57 1.10 10.95
N MET A 81 -37.30 1.35 9.85
CA MET A 81 -36.77 1.42 8.49
C MET A 81 -36.70 2.88 8.01
N ILE A 82 -35.66 3.20 7.28
CA ILE A 82 -35.48 4.48 6.58
C ILE A 82 -35.44 4.16 5.09
N GLU A 83 -36.27 4.84 4.31
CA GLU A 83 -36.30 4.73 2.87
C GLU A 83 -36.14 6.12 2.24
N ALA A 84 -35.09 6.29 1.46
CA ALA A 84 -34.83 7.47 0.65
C ALA A 84 -35.06 7.12 -0.83
N VAL A 85 -35.81 7.97 -1.53
CA VAL A 85 -36.15 7.80 -2.95
C VAL A 85 -35.56 8.96 -3.74
N HIS A 86 -34.79 8.63 -4.80
CA HIS A 86 -34.19 9.59 -5.72
C HIS A 86 -34.67 9.34 -7.15
N THR A 87 -34.74 10.41 -7.95
CA THR A 87 -35.10 10.37 -9.37
C THR A 87 -34.05 11.10 -10.18
N PRO A 88 -32.83 10.48 -10.32
CA PRO A 88 -31.68 11.14 -10.93
C PRO A 88 -31.85 11.49 -12.40
N LEU A 89 -32.62 10.65 -13.14
CA LEU A 89 -32.96 10.85 -14.55
C LEU A 89 -34.41 10.47 -14.80
N PRO A 90 -35.08 11.02 -15.84
CA PRO A 90 -36.41 10.58 -16.24
C PRO A 90 -36.46 9.07 -16.48
N GLY A 91 -37.49 8.41 -15.96
CA GLY A 91 -37.65 6.96 -16.11
C GLY A 91 -36.75 6.11 -15.19
N ILE A 92 -35.96 6.73 -14.30
CA ILE A 92 -35.06 6.02 -13.36
C ILE A 92 -35.35 6.44 -11.93
N ARG A 93 -35.55 5.43 -11.04
CA ARG A 93 -35.70 5.64 -9.62
C ARG A 93 -34.61 4.87 -8.85
N VAL A 94 -33.95 5.54 -7.91
CA VAL A 94 -33.04 4.92 -6.98
C VAL A 94 -33.68 4.91 -5.60
N GLN A 95 -33.80 3.72 -5.00
CA GLN A 95 -34.33 3.52 -3.65
C GLN A 95 -33.21 3.05 -2.74
N VAL A 96 -33.04 3.74 -1.60
CA VAL A 96 -32.06 3.37 -0.59
C VAL A 96 -32.84 3.04 0.71
N ARG A 97 -32.74 1.78 1.14
CA ARG A 97 -33.41 1.30 2.35
C ARG A 97 -32.39 0.95 3.41
N ARG A 98 -32.61 1.41 4.63
CA ARG A 98 -31.80 1.14 5.80
C ARG A 98 -32.64 0.58 6.93
N SER A 99 -32.16 -0.48 7.60
CA SER A 99 -32.81 -1.06 8.78
C SER A 99 -31.80 -1.81 9.61
N VAL A 100 -32.08 -1.97 10.90
CA VAL A 100 -31.27 -2.82 11.80
C VAL A 100 -31.93 -4.17 11.93
N ARG A 101 -31.17 -5.25 11.71
CA ARG A 101 -31.61 -6.63 11.81
C ARG A 101 -30.51 -7.48 12.47
N GLY A 102 -30.86 -8.22 13.52
CA GLY A 102 -29.88 -9.09 14.20
C GLY A 102 -28.62 -8.36 14.71
N GLY A 103 -28.74 -7.08 15.09
CA GLY A 103 -27.60 -6.28 15.52
C GLY A 103 -26.72 -5.72 14.40
N LEU A 104 -27.07 -5.94 13.12
CA LEU A 104 -26.36 -5.39 11.96
C LEU A 104 -27.20 -4.30 11.30
N LEU A 105 -26.52 -3.25 10.79
CA LEU A 105 -27.16 -2.26 9.92
C LEU A 105 -27.18 -2.78 8.49
N TYR A 106 -28.37 -2.98 7.96
CA TYR A 106 -28.60 -3.46 6.61
C TYR A 106 -28.92 -2.28 5.69
N GLU A 107 -28.23 -2.16 4.57
CA GLU A 107 -28.48 -1.17 3.53
C GLU A 107 -28.71 -1.87 2.18
N ARG A 108 -29.76 -1.44 1.45
CA ARG A 108 -30.06 -1.92 0.09
C ARG A 108 -30.27 -0.75 -0.84
N TYR A 109 -29.63 -0.82 -1.98
CA TYR A 109 -29.74 0.12 -3.10
C TYR A 109 -30.40 -0.59 -4.27
N SER A 110 -31.52 -0.03 -4.76
CA SER A 110 -32.28 -0.56 -5.90
C SER A 110 -32.38 0.51 -6.97
N VAL A 111 -31.80 0.27 -8.13
CA VAL A 111 -31.95 1.11 -9.32
C VAL A 111 -33.04 0.49 -10.19
N VAL A 112 -34.16 1.17 -10.31
CA VAL A 112 -35.36 0.69 -10.96
C VAL A 112 -35.59 1.42 -12.27
N ASN A 113 -35.78 0.69 -13.36
CA ASN A 113 -36.26 1.26 -14.61
C ASN A 113 -37.79 1.44 -14.52
N ILE A 114 -38.23 2.68 -14.31
CA ILE A 114 -39.66 3.04 -14.27
C ILE A 114 -40.16 3.63 -15.61
N GLY A 115 -39.33 3.59 -16.64
CA GLY A 115 -39.67 3.99 -18.02
C GLY A 115 -40.32 2.82 -18.81
N GLU A 116 -40.68 3.12 -20.05
CA GLU A 116 -41.32 2.15 -20.96
C GLU A 116 -40.32 1.38 -21.83
N GLU A 117 -39.08 1.86 -21.95
CA GLU A 117 -38.03 1.25 -22.76
C GLU A 117 -36.94 0.59 -21.88
N PRO A 118 -36.26 -0.46 -22.39
CA PRO A 118 -35.09 -1.01 -21.72
C PRO A 118 -34.04 0.04 -21.38
N LEU A 119 -33.35 -0.12 -20.25
CA LEU A 119 -32.30 0.78 -19.76
C LEU A 119 -30.98 0.01 -19.68
N THR A 120 -29.92 0.54 -20.29
CA THR A 120 -28.58 0.01 -20.13
C THR A 120 -27.77 0.89 -19.16
N ILE A 121 -27.27 0.30 -18.08
CA ILE A 121 -26.41 0.97 -17.11
C ILE A 121 -24.97 0.49 -17.33
N SER A 122 -24.09 1.43 -17.66
CA SER A 122 -22.66 1.20 -17.87
C SER A 122 -21.77 1.78 -16.76
N GLY A 123 -22.34 2.53 -15.82
CA GLY A 123 -21.68 3.04 -14.63
C GLY A 123 -22.66 3.12 -13.46
N LEU A 124 -22.30 2.54 -12.32
CA LEU A 124 -23.08 2.58 -11.08
C LEU A 124 -22.15 2.52 -9.89
N GLY A 125 -22.05 3.64 -9.17
CA GLY A 125 -21.18 3.78 -8.01
C GLY A 125 -21.89 4.41 -6.81
N ILE A 126 -21.51 3.94 -5.61
CA ILE A 126 -22.06 4.36 -4.33
C ILE A 126 -20.93 4.90 -3.47
N GLN A 127 -21.07 6.13 -2.96
CA GLN A 127 -20.12 6.79 -2.09
C GLN A 127 -20.06 6.14 -0.71
N THR A 128 -18.85 5.82 -0.27
CA THR A 128 -18.56 5.29 1.08
C THR A 128 -17.32 6.01 1.64
N PRO A 129 -17.44 7.27 2.05
CA PRO A 129 -16.33 8.14 2.42
C PRO A 129 -15.76 7.76 3.82
N PHE A 130 -15.07 6.64 3.92
CA PHE A 130 -14.37 6.26 5.14
C PHE A 130 -13.30 7.30 5.50
N ALA A 131 -13.08 7.51 6.81
CA ALA A 131 -12.11 8.47 7.35
C ALA A 131 -10.67 7.93 7.28
N ASP A 132 -10.23 7.62 6.08
CA ASP A 132 -8.88 7.16 5.77
C ASP A 132 -7.97 8.40 5.60
N LEU A 133 -7.59 8.99 6.75
CA LEU A 133 -6.85 10.24 6.83
C LEU A 133 -5.44 10.01 7.36
N TYR A 134 -4.44 10.34 6.56
CA TYR A 134 -3.02 10.27 6.87
C TYR A 134 -2.52 11.67 7.23
N ASP A 135 -2.63 11.99 8.50
CA ASP A 135 -2.20 13.24 9.12
C ASP A 135 -1.05 12.95 10.10
N GLY A 136 -0.75 13.83 11.03
CA GLY A 136 0.22 13.53 12.08
C GLY A 136 -0.15 12.26 12.87
N ALA A 137 0.84 11.49 13.31
CA ALA A 137 0.66 10.17 13.91
C ALA A 137 -0.34 10.14 15.07
N GLU A 138 -0.28 11.12 16.00
CA GLU A 138 -1.20 11.19 17.15
C GLU A 138 -2.67 11.25 16.70
N ARG A 139 -2.96 12.05 15.67
CA ARG A 139 -4.31 12.21 15.14
C ARG A 139 -4.79 10.99 14.36
N SER A 140 -3.94 10.48 13.50
CA SER A 140 -4.23 9.28 12.69
C SER A 140 -4.49 8.06 13.58
N LEU A 141 -3.59 7.76 14.51
CA LEU A 141 -3.72 6.65 15.45
C LEU A 141 -4.93 6.80 16.40
N GLY A 142 -5.27 8.01 16.79
CA GLY A 142 -6.37 8.26 17.72
C GLY A 142 -7.76 8.24 17.07
N ARG A 143 -7.86 8.61 15.78
CA ARG A 143 -9.16 8.93 15.18
C ARG A 143 -9.45 8.28 13.85
N ALA A 144 -8.43 7.99 13.03
CA ALA A 144 -8.63 7.54 11.67
C ALA A 144 -8.67 6.00 11.54
N VAL A 145 -9.07 5.54 10.35
CA VAL A 145 -9.15 4.13 10.00
C VAL A 145 -8.45 3.86 8.67
N HIS A 146 -7.93 2.65 8.50
CA HIS A 146 -7.58 2.12 7.19
C HIS A 146 -8.80 1.43 6.59
N ALA A 147 -9.22 1.82 5.41
CA ALA A 147 -10.33 1.19 4.70
C ALA A 147 -9.78 0.15 3.69
N HIS A 148 -9.74 -1.10 4.11
CA HIS A 148 -9.30 -2.22 3.28
C HIS A 148 -10.44 -2.68 2.38
N VAL A 149 -10.33 -2.46 1.08
CA VAL A 149 -11.38 -2.74 0.10
C VAL A 149 -11.06 -4.02 -0.66
N PHE A 150 -12.05 -4.89 -0.78
CA PHE A 150 -12.00 -6.05 -1.67
C PHE A 150 -13.26 -6.09 -2.55
N THR A 151 -13.07 -6.08 -3.87
CA THR A 151 -14.16 -6.05 -4.87
C THR A 151 -14.14 -7.30 -5.74
N GLY A 152 -14.20 -8.47 -5.10
CA GLY A 152 -14.21 -9.78 -5.75
C GLY A 152 -15.58 -10.20 -6.29
N GLY A 153 -16.39 -9.29 -6.81
CA GLY A 153 -17.71 -9.59 -7.35
C GLY A 153 -18.76 -9.77 -6.27
N THR A 154 -19.37 -10.96 -6.18
CA THR A 154 -20.34 -11.31 -5.13
C THR A 154 -19.67 -11.48 -3.77
N TRP A 155 -18.40 -11.82 -3.74
CA TRP A 155 -17.58 -11.83 -2.54
C TRP A 155 -16.81 -10.50 -2.45
N ALA A 156 -17.48 -9.49 -1.94
CA ALA A 156 -16.92 -8.15 -1.83
C ALA A 156 -17.22 -7.54 -0.45
N TRP A 157 -16.30 -6.71 0.04
CA TRP A 157 -16.39 -6.12 1.37
C TRP A 157 -15.42 -4.96 1.57
N VAL A 158 -15.66 -4.18 2.65
CA VAL A 158 -14.70 -3.19 3.16
C VAL A 158 -14.53 -3.41 4.65
N LEU A 159 -13.27 -3.48 5.10
CA LEU A 159 -12.91 -3.49 6.51
C LEU A 159 -12.30 -2.13 6.87
N ALA A 160 -13.00 -1.34 7.68
CA ALA A 160 -12.48 -0.13 8.26
C ALA A 160 -11.83 -0.47 9.62
N GLN A 161 -10.50 -0.64 9.57
CA GLN A 161 -9.68 -0.98 10.73
C GLN A 161 -9.08 0.28 11.35
N PRO A 162 -9.12 0.46 12.69
CA PRO A 162 -8.41 1.55 13.35
C PRO A 162 -6.94 1.58 12.99
N MET A 163 -6.38 2.76 12.69
CA MET A 163 -4.96 2.89 12.34
C MET A 163 -4.01 2.48 13.48
N SER A 164 -4.47 2.53 14.73
CA SER A 164 -3.72 2.01 15.88
C SER A 164 -3.70 0.48 15.96
N GLY A 165 -4.51 -0.22 15.17
CA GLY A 165 -4.73 -1.66 15.33
C GLY A 165 -5.53 -2.04 16.60
N GLU A 166 -5.95 -1.07 17.41
CA GLU A 166 -6.66 -1.27 18.67
C GLU A 166 -8.16 -0.98 18.54
N GLY A 167 -8.98 -1.79 19.21
CA GLY A 167 -10.44 -1.67 19.26
C GLY A 167 -11.12 -2.31 18.07
N ARG A 168 -12.44 -2.11 17.98
CA ARG A 168 -13.27 -2.79 16.98
C ARG A 168 -13.10 -2.23 15.59
N CYS A 169 -13.22 -3.12 14.62
CA CYS A 169 -13.33 -2.77 13.22
C CYS A 169 -14.80 -2.58 12.84
N LEU A 170 -15.07 -1.71 11.87
CA LEU A 170 -16.35 -1.63 11.19
C LEU A 170 -16.23 -2.37 9.84
N GLY A 171 -17.03 -3.42 9.66
CA GLY A 171 -17.06 -4.21 8.42
C GLY A 171 -18.32 -3.93 7.60
N LEU A 172 -18.14 -3.70 6.30
CA LEU A 172 -19.19 -3.69 5.29
C LEU A 172 -19.06 -4.97 4.47
N ILE A 173 -20.11 -5.82 4.40
CA ILE A 173 -20.08 -7.10 3.66
C ILE A 173 -21.25 -7.13 2.69
N VAL A 174 -20.98 -7.34 1.40
CA VAL A 174 -22.01 -7.51 0.36
C VAL A 174 -22.78 -8.81 0.58
N ARG A 175 -24.11 -8.75 0.52
CA ARG A 175 -25.01 -9.89 0.70
C ARG A 175 -25.96 -10.12 -0.50
N GLU A 176 -26.17 -9.10 -1.33
CA GLU A 176 -26.96 -9.18 -2.56
C GLU A 176 -26.27 -8.39 -3.65
N GLY A 177 -26.22 -8.88 -4.85
CA GLY A 177 -25.55 -8.26 -5.98
C GLY A 177 -24.04 -8.47 -5.95
N ALA A 178 -23.30 -7.57 -6.59
CA ALA A 178 -21.85 -7.67 -6.72
C ALA A 178 -21.19 -6.28 -6.75
N LEU A 179 -19.99 -6.17 -6.19
CA LEU A 179 -19.10 -5.05 -6.42
C LEU A 179 -17.94 -5.51 -7.31
N ARG A 180 -17.82 -4.88 -8.47
CA ARG A 180 -16.88 -5.29 -9.51
C ARG A 180 -15.60 -4.43 -9.56
N ALA A 181 -15.62 -3.27 -8.92
CA ALA A 181 -14.51 -2.35 -8.85
C ALA A 181 -14.71 -1.35 -7.71
N TYR A 182 -13.72 -0.50 -7.52
CA TYR A 182 -13.88 0.71 -6.72
C TYR A 182 -13.14 1.87 -7.40
N SER A 183 -13.51 3.10 -7.06
CA SER A 183 -12.82 4.30 -7.48
C SER A 183 -12.53 5.21 -6.28
N VAL A 184 -11.62 6.15 -6.50
CA VAL A 184 -11.27 7.21 -5.54
C VAL A 184 -11.54 8.54 -6.20
N GLU A 185 -12.38 9.37 -5.57
CA GLU A 185 -12.73 10.70 -6.06
C GLU A 185 -12.25 11.79 -5.10
N SER A 186 -12.08 13.00 -5.63
CA SER A 186 -11.71 14.20 -4.86
C SER A 186 -10.46 14.01 -4.01
N ARG A 187 -9.50 13.27 -4.54
CA ARG A 187 -8.23 13.13 -3.87
C ARG A 187 -7.58 14.48 -3.70
N ASN A 188 -6.97 14.70 -2.55
CA ASN A 188 -6.33 15.95 -2.23
C ASN A 188 -5.21 16.31 -3.22
N LYS A 189 -5.36 17.44 -3.90
CA LYS A 189 -4.39 17.94 -4.87
C LYS A 189 -3.23 18.71 -4.23
N ASN A 190 -3.40 19.15 -2.99
CA ASN A 190 -2.48 20.06 -2.33
C ASN A 190 -1.67 19.42 -1.22
N SER A 191 -2.07 18.25 -0.75
CA SER A 191 -1.31 17.47 0.18
C SER A 191 -0.89 16.15 -0.43
N LEU A 192 0.27 15.70 -0.06
CA LEU A 192 0.94 14.61 -0.75
C LEU A 192 0.35 13.25 -0.37
N SER A 193 -0.05 13.04 0.89
CA SER A 193 -0.53 11.74 1.36
C SER A 193 -1.47 11.80 2.56
N ASP A 194 -2.07 12.94 2.84
CA ASP A 194 -2.89 13.13 4.05
C ASP A 194 -4.33 12.64 3.92
N ALA A 195 -4.78 12.22 2.75
CA ALA A 195 -6.12 11.64 2.57
C ALA A 195 -6.18 10.75 1.33
N ARG A 196 -6.93 9.65 1.45
CA ARG A 196 -7.24 8.78 0.31
C ARG A 196 -8.14 9.44 -0.73
N GLY A 197 -9.01 10.36 -0.31
CA GLY A 197 -10.13 10.86 -1.06
C GLY A 197 -11.42 10.11 -0.71
N HIS A 198 -12.47 10.31 -1.54
CA HIS A 198 -13.77 9.66 -1.34
C HIS A 198 -13.76 8.30 -2.03
N LEU A 199 -13.94 7.23 -1.25
CA LEU A 199 -14.09 5.89 -1.76
C LEU A 199 -15.47 5.71 -2.37
N VAL A 200 -15.53 5.19 -3.60
CA VAL A 200 -16.75 4.84 -4.32
C VAL A 200 -16.73 3.35 -4.64
N LEU A 201 -17.69 2.61 -4.12
CA LEU A 201 -17.89 1.19 -4.44
C LEU A 201 -18.68 1.08 -5.73
N LEU A 202 -18.19 0.29 -6.69
CA LEU A 202 -18.74 0.22 -8.04
C LEU A 202 -19.37 -1.13 -8.32
N VAL A 203 -20.66 -1.10 -8.65
CA VAL A 203 -21.37 -2.27 -9.20
C VAL A 203 -20.85 -2.54 -10.62
N THR A 204 -20.64 -1.47 -11.39
CA THR A 204 -19.96 -1.49 -12.68
C THR A 204 -19.31 -0.17 -12.99
N ASP A 205 -18.19 -0.21 -13.71
CA ASP A 205 -17.44 0.95 -14.24
C ASP A 205 -17.18 0.82 -15.75
N GLN A 206 -18.03 0.09 -16.45
CA GLN A 206 -17.87 -0.24 -17.86
C GLN A 206 -17.73 1.01 -18.74
N ALA A 207 -18.44 2.08 -18.41
CA ALA A 207 -18.38 3.33 -19.17
C ALA A 207 -17.02 4.05 -19.09
N ARG A 208 -16.27 3.88 -17.99
CA ARG A 208 -15.02 4.63 -17.76
C ARG A 208 -13.78 3.76 -17.90
N ASN A 209 -13.86 2.49 -17.48
CA ASN A 209 -12.76 1.54 -17.59
C ASN A 209 -13.29 0.12 -17.76
N PRO A 210 -13.67 -0.29 -18.99
CA PRO A 210 -14.33 -1.58 -19.25
C PRO A 210 -13.48 -2.80 -18.91
N GLU A 211 -12.15 -2.69 -18.96
CA GLU A 211 -11.22 -3.79 -18.74
C GLU A 211 -10.76 -3.94 -17.29
N ALA A 212 -11.10 -2.98 -16.43
CA ALA A 212 -10.66 -3.00 -15.04
C ALA A 212 -11.17 -4.24 -14.30
N PHE A 213 -10.33 -4.80 -13.41
CA PHE A 213 -10.66 -5.97 -12.60
C PHE A 213 -11.14 -7.19 -13.41
N GLY A 214 -10.55 -7.42 -14.59
CA GLY A 214 -10.90 -8.55 -15.45
C GLY A 214 -12.22 -8.39 -16.21
N GLY A 215 -12.66 -7.16 -16.43
CA GLY A 215 -13.83 -6.78 -17.21
C GLY A 215 -15.04 -6.32 -16.38
N GLN A 216 -15.69 -5.30 -16.90
CA GLN A 216 -16.84 -4.65 -16.27
C GLN A 216 -18.12 -4.90 -17.10
N PRO A 217 -19.22 -5.43 -16.50
CA PRO A 217 -20.45 -5.70 -17.22
C PRO A 217 -21.28 -4.44 -17.45
N ALA A 218 -22.02 -4.39 -18.55
CA ALA A 218 -23.20 -3.53 -18.65
C ALA A 218 -24.42 -4.24 -18.06
N LEU A 219 -25.27 -3.49 -17.35
CA LEU A 219 -26.50 -4.03 -16.77
C LEU A 219 -27.68 -3.59 -17.66
N CYS A 220 -28.41 -4.54 -18.21
CA CYS A 220 -29.61 -4.27 -18.99
C CYS A 220 -30.84 -4.49 -18.12
N LEU A 221 -31.67 -3.45 -17.96
CA LEU A 221 -32.90 -3.49 -17.18
C LEU A 221 -34.12 -3.29 -18.06
N PRO A 222 -34.93 -4.32 -18.33
CA PRO A 222 -36.27 -4.17 -18.93
C PRO A 222 -37.16 -3.20 -18.12
N PRO A 223 -38.22 -2.66 -18.69
CA PRO A 223 -39.22 -1.89 -17.96
C PRO A 223 -39.73 -2.61 -16.71
N GLY A 224 -39.75 -1.93 -15.59
CA GLY A 224 -40.14 -2.44 -14.27
C GLY A 224 -39.08 -3.24 -13.52
N GLU A 225 -38.00 -3.66 -14.17
CA GLU A 225 -36.90 -4.41 -13.54
C GLU A 225 -35.92 -3.52 -12.75
N SER A 226 -35.17 -4.15 -11.86
CA SER A 226 -34.19 -3.44 -11.01
C SER A 226 -32.87 -4.15 -10.89
N ALA A 227 -31.78 -3.34 -10.82
CA ALA A 227 -30.48 -3.78 -10.33
C ALA A 227 -30.35 -3.46 -8.85
N ASN A 228 -29.96 -4.47 -8.07
CA ASN A 228 -29.88 -4.37 -6.62
C ASN A 228 -28.45 -4.65 -6.15
N VAL A 229 -28.03 -3.90 -5.13
CA VAL A 229 -26.89 -4.24 -4.30
C VAL A 229 -27.26 -3.99 -2.84
N ALA A 230 -26.96 -4.95 -1.96
CA ALA A 230 -27.17 -4.80 -0.55
C ALA A 230 -25.97 -5.30 0.25
N TRP A 231 -25.71 -4.63 1.36
CA TRP A 231 -24.70 -5.00 2.30
C TRP A 231 -25.17 -4.86 3.74
N GLU A 232 -24.45 -5.48 4.64
CA GLU A 232 -24.60 -5.31 6.07
C GLU A 232 -23.34 -4.66 6.64
N LEU A 233 -23.53 -3.80 7.64
CA LEU A 233 -22.46 -3.23 8.44
C LEU A 233 -22.54 -3.80 9.86
N GLY A 234 -21.39 -4.20 10.40
CA GLY A 234 -21.27 -4.76 11.74
C GLY A 234 -19.97 -4.33 12.42
N TRP A 235 -19.99 -4.41 13.73
CA TRP A 235 -18.82 -4.23 14.58
C TRP A 235 -18.17 -5.58 14.83
N TYR A 236 -16.84 -5.66 14.66
CA TYR A 236 -16.07 -6.88 14.83
C TYR A 236 -14.92 -6.64 15.80
N ASP A 237 -14.75 -7.54 16.77
CA ASP A 237 -13.71 -7.41 17.79
C ASP A 237 -12.29 -7.69 17.22
N SER A 238 -12.20 -8.42 16.12
CA SER A 238 -10.95 -8.72 15.44
C SER A 238 -11.10 -8.80 13.91
N VAL A 239 -9.98 -8.70 13.20
CA VAL A 239 -9.89 -8.96 11.75
C VAL A 239 -10.30 -10.40 11.43
N ALA A 240 -9.99 -11.36 12.30
CA ALA A 240 -10.37 -12.77 12.13
C ALA A 240 -11.90 -12.97 12.19
N ASP A 241 -12.59 -12.34 13.16
CA ASP A 241 -14.04 -12.38 13.27
C ASP A 241 -14.72 -11.79 12.04
N PHE A 242 -14.19 -10.65 11.56
CA PHE A 242 -14.67 -10.04 10.32
C PHE A 242 -14.47 -11.00 9.13
N THR A 243 -13.26 -11.57 8.97
CA THR A 243 -12.95 -12.47 7.86
C THR A 243 -13.88 -13.68 7.85
N ALA A 244 -14.15 -14.29 9.02
CA ALA A 244 -15.09 -15.38 9.15
C ALA A 244 -16.53 -14.95 8.76
N ALA A 245 -16.94 -13.75 9.14
CA ALA A 245 -18.27 -13.20 8.78
C ALA A 245 -18.44 -12.97 7.29
N THR A 246 -17.35 -12.77 6.51
CA THR A 246 -17.41 -12.64 5.05
C THR A 246 -17.81 -13.93 4.35
N ARG A 247 -17.76 -15.08 5.03
CA ARG A 247 -18.04 -16.43 4.49
C ARG A 247 -17.22 -16.70 3.23
N PRO A 248 -15.88 -16.82 3.36
CA PRO A 248 -15.00 -17.01 2.21
C PRO A 248 -15.42 -18.21 1.36
N PRO A 249 -15.59 -18.06 0.03
CA PRO A 249 -15.92 -19.18 -0.87
C PRO A 249 -14.69 -20.09 -1.10
N ALA A 250 -13.49 -19.63 -0.75
CA ALA A 250 -12.24 -20.35 -0.92
C ALA A 250 -11.23 -20.03 0.18
N VAL A 251 -10.37 -21.01 0.48
CA VAL A 251 -9.20 -20.87 1.33
C VAL A 251 -7.95 -21.18 0.50
N PHE A 252 -6.98 -20.30 0.51
CA PHE A 252 -5.76 -20.38 -0.27
C PHE A 252 -4.56 -20.74 0.62
N SER A 253 -3.68 -21.63 0.15
CA SER A 253 -2.40 -21.88 0.81
C SER A 253 -1.47 -20.65 0.69
N ALA A 254 -1.55 -19.92 -0.41
CA ALA A 254 -0.84 -18.68 -0.71
C ALA A 254 -1.51 -17.96 -1.88
N TYR A 255 -1.25 -16.65 -2.04
CA TYR A 255 -1.70 -15.89 -3.21
C TYR A 255 -0.59 -15.71 -4.25
N ALA A 256 0.65 -16.08 -3.92
CA ALA A 256 1.78 -16.05 -4.84
C ALA A 256 2.64 -17.30 -4.70
N ALA A 257 3.15 -17.81 -5.84
CA ALA A 257 4.08 -18.92 -5.88
C ALA A 257 5.09 -18.73 -7.02
N GLU A 258 6.20 -19.47 -7.00
CA GLU A 258 7.09 -19.55 -8.14
C GLU A 258 6.44 -20.30 -9.31
N THR A 259 6.81 -19.94 -10.52
CA THR A 259 6.36 -20.67 -11.73
C THR A 259 6.62 -22.17 -11.61
N GLY A 260 5.60 -22.97 -11.91
CA GLY A 260 5.64 -24.43 -11.78
C GLY A 260 5.29 -24.97 -10.39
N GLN A 261 5.37 -24.16 -9.34
CA GLN A 261 4.92 -24.56 -8.00
C GLN A 261 3.39 -24.41 -7.87
N PRO A 262 2.70 -25.26 -7.10
CA PRO A 262 1.25 -25.18 -6.94
C PRO A 262 0.85 -24.13 -5.89
N ILE A 263 -0.31 -23.52 -6.14
CA ILE A 263 -1.12 -22.90 -5.09
C ILE A 263 -2.28 -23.83 -4.82
N THR A 264 -2.44 -24.28 -3.58
CA THR A 264 -3.58 -25.13 -3.18
C THR A 264 -4.77 -24.27 -2.81
N VAL A 265 -5.95 -24.58 -3.34
CA VAL A 265 -7.20 -23.87 -3.07
C VAL A 265 -8.26 -24.86 -2.62
N GLU A 266 -8.81 -24.63 -1.43
CA GLU A 266 -9.98 -25.34 -0.91
C GLU A 266 -11.22 -24.52 -1.25
N ALA A 267 -12.03 -24.97 -2.19
CA ALA A 267 -13.24 -24.29 -2.66
C ALA A 267 -14.22 -25.27 -3.28
N PHE A 268 -15.47 -24.84 -3.44
CA PHE A 268 -16.47 -25.62 -4.17
C PHE A 268 -16.16 -25.65 -5.68
N SER A 269 -15.75 -24.53 -6.25
CA SER A 269 -15.40 -24.39 -7.66
C SER A 269 -14.19 -23.47 -7.81
N VAL A 270 -13.27 -23.82 -8.71
CA VAL A 270 -12.18 -22.94 -9.16
C VAL A 270 -12.03 -23.12 -10.67
N SER A 271 -12.00 -22.01 -11.38
CA SER A 271 -11.68 -21.95 -12.80
C SER A 271 -10.91 -20.68 -13.14
N SER A 272 -10.37 -20.59 -14.33
CA SER A 272 -9.72 -19.39 -14.82
C SER A 272 -10.06 -19.16 -16.28
N PRO A 273 -10.32 -17.90 -16.69
CA PRO A 273 -10.43 -17.55 -18.10
C PRO A 273 -9.07 -17.56 -18.81
N ASP A 274 -7.96 -17.62 -18.06
CA ASP A 274 -6.61 -17.51 -18.60
C ASP A 274 -6.08 -18.88 -19.02
N PRO A 275 -5.78 -19.12 -20.32
CA PRO A 275 -5.32 -20.41 -20.81
C PRO A 275 -3.90 -20.78 -20.31
N GLY A 276 -3.16 -19.83 -19.75
CA GLY A 276 -1.82 -20.07 -19.17
C GLY A 276 -1.85 -20.69 -17.78
N LEU A 277 -3.03 -20.83 -17.18
CA LEU A 277 -3.22 -21.37 -15.84
C LEU A 277 -3.85 -22.76 -15.88
N ALA A 278 -3.14 -23.75 -15.32
CA ALA A 278 -3.68 -25.10 -15.12
C ALA A 278 -4.40 -25.15 -13.75
N VAL A 279 -5.63 -25.63 -13.75
CA VAL A 279 -6.46 -25.85 -12.56
C VAL A 279 -6.86 -27.32 -12.52
N GLU A 280 -6.32 -28.07 -11.58
CA GLU A 280 -6.53 -29.50 -11.45
C GLU A 280 -7.09 -29.82 -10.04
N ARG A 281 -7.97 -30.81 -9.93
CA ARG A 281 -8.48 -31.27 -8.64
C ARG A 281 -7.68 -32.49 -8.17
N ASP A 282 -7.15 -32.40 -6.96
CA ASP A 282 -6.37 -33.51 -6.36
C ASP A 282 -7.30 -34.60 -5.77
N ALA A 283 -6.69 -35.69 -5.28
CA ALA A 283 -7.42 -36.81 -4.70
C ALA A 283 -8.19 -36.46 -3.41
N ASP A 284 -7.76 -35.41 -2.72
CA ASP A 284 -8.41 -34.89 -1.50
C ASP A 284 -9.55 -33.90 -1.82
N GLY A 285 -9.77 -33.64 -3.11
CA GLY A 285 -10.83 -32.75 -3.58
C GLY A 285 -10.45 -31.28 -3.57
N ARG A 286 -9.19 -30.91 -3.28
CA ARG A 286 -8.65 -29.55 -3.34
C ARG A 286 -8.20 -29.24 -4.76
N TYR A 287 -8.19 -27.97 -5.12
CA TYR A 287 -7.67 -27.53 -6.40
C TYR A 287 -6.18 -27.19 -6.30
N GLN A 288 -5.40 -27.67 -7.28
CA GLN A 288 -4.00 -27.33 -7.49
C GLN A 288 -3.91 -26.38 -8.69
N VAL A 289 -3.54 -25.14 -8.42
CA VAL A 289 -3.44 -24.09 -9.43
C VAL A 289 -1.96 -23.91 -9.76
N ARG A 290 -1.59 -23.97 -11.06
CA ARG A 290 -0.19 -23.88 -11.54
C ARG A 290 -0.11 -23.02 -12.79
N ALA A 291 0.97 -22.26 -12.92
CA ALA A 291 1.32 -21.59 -14.17
C ALA A 291 2.77 -21.87 -14.56
N SER A 292 3.01 -22.06 -15.85
CA SER A 292 4.35 -22.20 -16.43
C SER A 292 4.99 -20.85 -16.79
N ARG A 293 4.20 -19.78 -16.84
CA ARG A 293 4.65 -18.41 -17.15
C ARG A 293 4.38 -17.52 -15.94
N HIS A 294 5.33 -16.60 -15.70
CA HIS A 294 5.12 -15.57 -14.70
C HIS A 294 4.00 -14.61 -15.12
N GLY A 295 3.22 -14.13 -14.15
CA GLY A 295 2.11 -13.22 -14.37
C GLY A 295 1.07 -13.29 -13.26
N THR A 296 0.18 -12.33 -13.26
CA THR A 296 -1.01 -12.30 -12.40
C THR A 296 -2.17 -12.95 -13.17
N TYR A 297 -2.89 -13.85 -12.51
CA TYR A 297 -3.95 -14.67 -13.11
C TYR A 297 -5.25 -14.52 -12.34
N THR A 298 -6.36 -14.34 -13.06
CA THR A 298 -7.69 -14.29 -12.44
C THR A 298 -8.20 -15.68 -12.15
N LEU A 299 -8.79 -15.88 -10.98
CA LEU A 299 -9.52 -17.08 -10.57
C LEU A 299 -10.98 -16.74 -10.35
N ASP A 300 -11.87 -17.49 -11.00
CA ASP A 300 -13.29 -17.56 -10.73
C ASP A 300 -13.57 -18.65 -9.69
N LEU A 301 -14.24 -18.27 -8.59
CA LEU A 301 -14.50 -19.14 -7.43
C LEU A 301 -15.94 -19.67 -7.38
N GLY A 302 -16.70 -19.51 -8.47
CA GLY A 302 -18.12 -19.79 -8.55
C GLY A 302 -19.01 -18.65 -8.05
N ASP A 303 -20.28 -18.69 -8.42
CA ASP A 303 -21.32 -17.72 -8.02
C ASP A 303 -20.96 -16.23 -8.24
N GLY A 304 -20.07 -15.97 -9.19
CA GLY A 304 -19.59 -14.61 -9.50
C GLY A 304 -18.54 -14.05 -8.56
N ALA A 305 -17.99 -14.86 -7.66
CA ALA A 305 -16.85 -14.52 -6.82
C ALA A 305 -15.54 -14.72 -7.58
N ARG A 306 -14.58 -13.81 -7.43
CA ARG A 306 -13.27 -13.88 -8.10
C ARG A 306 -12.15 -13.26 -7.30
N THR A 307 -10.92 -13.68 -7.60
CA THR A 307 -9.69 -13.09 -7.06
C THR A 307 -8.53 -13.22 -8.06
N GLU A 308 -7.35 -12.74 -7.66
CA GLU A 308 -6.12 -12.87 -8.44
C GLU A 308 -5.01 -13.55 -7.64
N VAL A 309 -4.22 -14.37 -8.32
CA VAL A 309 -2.98 -14.99 -7.82
C VAL A 309 -1.81 -14.65 -8.72
N LEU A 310 -0.59 -14.74 -8.18
CA LEU A 310 0.65 -14.45 -8.91
C LEU A 310 1.50 -15.71 -9.03
N PHE A 311 2.04 -15.94 -10.22
CA PHE A 311 3.18 -16.82 -10.39
C PHE A 311 4.39 -15.99 -10.82
N HIS A 312 5.46 -16.05 -10.06
CA HIS A 312 6.67 -15.25 -10.30
C HIS A 312 7.88 -16.12 -10.62
N LEU A 313 8.90 -15.53 -11.25
CA LEU A 313 10.19 -16.18 -11.43
C LEU A 313 10.90 -16.35 -10.08
N PRO A 314 11.82 -17.31 -9.92
CA PRO A 314 12.68 -17.41 -8.74
C PRO A 314 13.42 -16.09 -8.49
N LEU A 315 13.63 -15.75 -7.20
CA LEU A 315 14.25 -14.47 -6.82
C LEU A 315 15.58 -14.21 -7.52
N GLU A 316 16.47 -15.20 -7.55
CA GLU A 316 17.77 -15.07 -8.21
C GLU A 316 17.66 -14.75 -9.70
N GLU A 317 16.68 -15.35 -10.38
CA GLU A 317 16.44 -15.09 -11.79
C GLU A 317 15.89 -13.67 -12.01
N VAL A 318 15.01 -13.19 -11.14
CA VAL A 318 14.54 -11.79 -11.18
C VAL A 318 15.69 -10.83 -10.95
N VAL A 319 16.54 -11.08 -9.94
CA VAL A 319 17.72 -10.25 -9.64
C VAL A 319 18.68 -10.21 -10.83
N ARG A 320 18.98 -11.38 -11.43
CA ARG A 320 19.87 -11.47 -12.61
C ARG A 320 19.35 -10.63 -13.78
N ARG A 321 18.08 -10.80 -14.14
CA ARG A 321 17.45 -10.06 -15.25
C ARG A 321 17.35 -8.57 -14.94
N ARG A 322 17.00 -8.23 -13.70
CA ARG A 322 16.87 -6.82 -13.29
C ARG A 322 18.21 -6.10 -13.28
N ALA A 323 19.26 -6.73 -12.77
CA ALA A 323 20.62 -6.20 -12.81
C ALA A 323 21.10 -5.94 -14.25
N ALA A 324 20.89 -6.90 -15.15
CA ALA A 324 21.19 -6.74 -16.57
C ALA A 324 20.39 -5.58 -17.19
N TYR A 325 19.09 -5.48 -16.89
CA TYR A 325 18.26 -4.39 -17.40
C TYR A 325 18.75 -3.01 -16.93
N ILE A 326 19.08 -2.86 -15.64
CA ILE A 326 19.65 -1.62 -15.09
C ILE A 326 20.97 -1.28 -15.80
N ALA A 327 21.89 -2.24 -15.91
CA ALA A 327 23.21 -2.05 -16.52
C ALA A 327 23.10 -1.62 -18.00
N HIS A 328 22.15 -2.14 -18.75
CA HIS A 328 22.03 -1.88 -20.19
C HIS A 328 21.08 -0.72 -20.54
N HIS A 329 20.00 -0.52 -19.79
CA HIS A 329 18.91 0.41 -20.16
C HIS A 329 18.77 1.62 -19.25
N GLN A 330 19.28 1.58 -18.01
CA GLN A 330 19.07 2.65 -17.03
C GLN A 330 20.33 3.47 -16.72
N ARG A 331 21.38 3.33 -17.51
CA ARG A 331 22.59 4.17 -17.42
C ARG A 331 22.41 5.46 -18.20
N ALA A 332 22.85 6.57 -17.63
CA ALA A 332 22.94 7.85 -18.34
C ALA A 332 24.21 7.91 -19.22
N ARG A 333 24.40 6.95 -20.14
CA ARG A 333 25.63 6.81 -20.98
C ARG A 333 25.87 8.02 -21.89
N GLU A 334 24.80 8.57 -22.45
CA GLU A 334 24.86 9.54 -23.54
C GLU A 334 24.63 10.98 -23.05
N ARG A 335 24.65 11.19 -21.73
CA ARG A 335 24.36 12.49 -21.13
C ARG A 335 25.61 13.05 -20.44
N PRO A 336 26.42 13.88 -21.13
CA PRO A 336 27.51 14.59 -20.51
C PRO A 336 26.97 15.57 -19.43
N GLY A 337 27.78 15.89 -18.46
CA GLY A 337 27.44 16.85 -17.42
C GLY A 337 26.97 16.23 -16.11
N LEU A 338 25.92 16.75 -15.50
CA LEU A 338 25.50 16.39 -14.15
C LEU A 338 25.07 14.93 -13.97
N LEU A 339 24.61 14.26 -15.02
CA LEU A 339 24.14 12.87 -14.98
C LEU A 339 25.18 11.84 -15.46
N ALA A 340 26.41 12.23 -15.74
CA ALA A 340 27.45 11.28 -16.13
C ALA A 340 27.62 10.22 -15.04
N HIS A 341 27.49 8.94 -15.41
CA HIS A 341 27.51 7.76 -14.55
C HIS A 341 26.31 7.57 -13.61
N ALA A 342 25.28 8.41 -13.66
CA ALA A 342 24.04 8.19 -12.90
C ALA A 342 23.25 6.99 -13.48
N PHE A 343 22.43 6.37 -12.63
CA PHE A 343 21.34 5.52 -13.06
C PHE A 343 20.05 6.35 -13.03
N VAL A 344 19.19 6.16 -14.03
CA VAL A 344 17.99 6.98 -14.23
C VAL A 344 16.77 6.09 -14.50
N PRO A 345 15.56 6.55 -14.15
CA PRO A 345 14.33 5.81 -14.45
C PRO A 345 14.11 5.65 -15.96
N VAL A 346 13.44 4.56 -16.32
CA VAL A 346 12.96 4.28 -17.69
C VAL A 346 11.46 4.09 -17.66
N ASP A 347 10.75 4.79 -18.53
CA ASP A 347 9.34 4.51 -18.80
C ASP A 347 9.24 3.18 -19.56
N THR A 348 8.74 2.14 -18.90
CA THR A 348 8.67 0.77 -19.45
C THR A 348 7.68 0.61 -20.60
N ARG A 349 6.84 1.62 -20.91
CA ARG A 349 5.95 1.63 -22.08
C ARG A 349 6.61 2.21 -23.31
N THR A 350 7.40 3.26 -23.13
CA THR A 350 8.00 4.01 -24.24
C THR A 350 9.47 3.68 -24.46
N GLY A 351 10.14 3.08 -23.47
CA GLY A 351 11.58 2.85 -23.45
C GLY A 351 12.41 4.13 -23.26
N LEU A 352 11.76 5.28 -23.00
CA LEU A 352 12.45 6.55 -22.83
C LEU A 352 13.00 6.70 -21.42
N THR A 353 14.26 7.13 -21.34
CA THR A 353 14.88 7.46 -20.06
C THR A 353 14.40 8.79 -19.53
N GLN A 354 14.04 8.82 -18.25
CA GLN A 354 13.62 10.02 -17.56
C GLN A 354 14.86 10.80 -17.08
N SER A 355 15.04 12.02 -17.55
CA SER A 355 16.17 12.88 -17.14
C SER A 355 15.79 14.04 -16.23
N THR A 356 14.54 14.44 -16.26
CA THR A 356 13.93 15.44 -15.38
C THR A 356 12.41 15.42 -15.53
N ASN A 357 11.70 15.75 -14.47
CA ASN A 357 10.24 15.79 -14.44
C ASN A 357 9.69 16.94 -13.59
N GLY A 358 10.55 17.89 -13.22
CA GLY A 358 10.26 18.96 -12.27
C GLY A 358 10.58 18.63 -10.81
N TRP A 359 10.98 17.38 -10.51
CA TRP A 359 11.49 16.93 -9.22
C TRP A 359 12.90 16.39 -9.42
N SER A 360 13.89 17.03 -8.86
CA SER A 360 15.29 16.71 -9.11
C SER A 360 15.72 15.37 -8.54
N ASP A 361 15.10 14.94 -7.44
CA ASP A 361 15.37 13.64 -6.82
C ASP A 361 14.79 12.45 -7.59
N TRP A 362 13.96 12.68 -8.59
CA TRP A 362 13.43 11.62 -9.46
C TRP A 362 14.41 11.09 -10.48
N THR A 363 15.45 11.83 -10.77
CA THR A 363 16.33 11.54 -11.90
C THR A 363 17.47 10.66 -11.51
N ASP A 364 18.12 10.92 -10.38
CA ASP A 364 19.48 10.41 -10.12
C ASP A 364 19.83 10.25 -8.65
N GLY A 365 19.03 10.78 -7.73
CA GLY A 365 19.19 10.70 -6.29
C GLY A 365 18.09 9.92 -5.59
N SER A 366 17.99 10.08 -4.28
CA SER A 366 16.92 9.48 -3.44
C SER A 366 16.70 7.99 -3.73
N GLU A 367 15.50 7.58 -4.11
CA GLU A 367 15.13 6.18 -4.34
C GLU A 367 15.92 5.51 -5.47
N ARG A 368 16.57 6.28 -6.38
CA ARG A 368 17.45 5.73 -7.46
C ARG A 368 18.71 5.09 -6.92
N ILE A 369 19.08 5.34 -5.67
CA ILE A 369 20.19 4.68 -4.99
C ILE A 369 19.96 3.16 -4.83
N ALA A 370 18.72 2.70 -4.94
CA ALA A 370 18.42 1.27 -4.99
C ALA A 370 19.09 0.55 -6.17
N MET A 371 19.22 1.20 -7.34
CA MET A 371 19.82 0.56 -8.52
C MET A 371 21.29 0.17 -8.31
N PRO A 372 22.21 1.06 -7.89
CA PRO A 372 23.58 0.66 -7.63
C PRO A 372 23.71 -0.32 -6.46
N LEU A 373 22.84 -0.25 -5.44
CA LEU A 373 22.81 -1.23 -4.36
C LEU A 373 22.42 -2.61 -4.87
N LEU A 374 21.40 -2.71 -5.74
CA LEU A 374 21.00 -3.97 -6.36
C LEU A 374 22.10 -4.57 -7.22
N LEU A 375 22.78 -3.74 -8.04
CA LEU A 375 23.90 -4.19 -8.86
C LEU A 375 25.04 -4.76 -7.99
N GLN A 376 25.35 -4.10 -6.89
CA GLN A 376 26.36 -4.51 -5.94
C GLN A 376 26.02 -5.86 -5.27
N ALA A 377 24.78 -6.01 -4.81
CA ALA A 377 24.30 -7.25 -4.21
C ALA A 377 24.23 -8.40 -5.23
N ALA A 378 23.84 -8.11 -6.48
CA ALA A 378 23.82 -9.10 -7.56
C ALA A 378 25.24 -9.61 -7.89
N ALA A 379 26.23 -8.72 -8.00
CA ALA A 379 27.62 -9.11 -8.23
C ALA A 379 28.18 -9.92 -7.08
N ALA A 380 27.93 -9.52 -5.83
CA ALA A 380 28.39 -10.24 -4.64
C ALA A 380 27.84 -11.68 -4.54
N ARG A 381 26.68 -11.95 -5.13
CA ARG A 381 26.05 -13.29 -5.20
C ARG A 381 26.35 -14.05 -6.49
N GLY A 382 27.18 -13.52 -7.38
CA GLY A 382 27.48 -14.15 -8.68
C GLY A 382 26.27 -14.16 -9.65
N LEU A 383 25.31 -13.25 -9.45
CA LEU A 383 24.13 -13.11 -10.31
C LEU A 383 24.32 -12.08 -11.44
N ALA A 384 25.44 -11.38 -11.45
CA ALA A 384 25.87 -10.47 -12.50
C ALA A 384 27.39 -10.56 -12.66
N ASP A 385 27.92 -10.15 -13.83
CA ASP A 385 29.36 -10.13 -14.07
C ASP A 385 30.04 -9.12 -13.13
N PRO A 386 30.91 -9.56 -12.21
CA PRO A 386 31.50 -8.69 -11.20
C PRO A 386 32.42 -7.62 -11.82
N GLU A 387 33.12 -7.89 -12.93
CA GLU A 387 34.02 -6.92 -13.57
C GLU A 387 33.22 -5.80 -14.25
N GLU A 388 32.18 -6.16 -15.00
CA GLU A 388 31.27 -5.17 -15.61
C GLU A 388 30.60 -4.31 -14.54
N ILE A 389 30.02 -4.94 -13.51
CA ILE A 389 29.32 -4.21 -12.45
C ILE A 389 30.28 -3.32 -11.67
N ASP A 390 31.49 -3.78 -11.36
CA ASP A 390 32.47 -2.99 -10.62
C ASP A 390 32.89 -1.73 -11.39
N PHE A 391 33.11 -1.85 -12.69
CA PHE A 391 33.37 -0.68 -13.54
C PHE A 391 32.22 0.34 -13.51
N LEU A 392 30.96 -0.12 -13.51
CA LEU A 392 29.77 0.72 -13.42
C LEU A 392 29.69 1.42 -12.07
N LEU A 393 29.92 0.68 -10.99
CA LEU A 393 29.83 1.18 -9.62
C LEU A 393 30.97 2.14 -9.26
N ASP A 394 32.16 1.95 -9.82
CA ASP A 394 33.24 2.93 -9.71
C ASP A 394 32.85 4.28 -10.37
N GLY A 395 32.16 4.23 -11.51
CA GLY A 395 31.57 5.40 -12.15
C GLY A 395 30.55 6.08 -11.25
N TRP A 396 29.60 5.30 -10.72
CA TRP A 396 28.54 5.81 -9.85
C TRP A 396 29.11 6.33 -8.52
N SER A 397 30.12 5.69 -7.94
CA SER A 397 30.82 6.18 -6.73
C SER A 397 31.37 7.58 -6.94
N ARG A 398 32.04 7.85 -8.08
CA ARG A 398 32.51 9.21 -8.43
C ARG A 398 31.35 10.19 -8.58
N PHE A 399 30.25 9.77 -9.20
CA PHE A 399 29.05 10.56 -9.35
C PHE A 399 28.45 10.90 -7.97
N ALA A 400 28.26 9.92 -7.08
CA ALA A 400 27.69 10.12 -5.75
C ALA A 400 28.54 11.07 -4.89
N ARG A 401 29.87 10.86 -4.85
CA ARG A 401 30.79 11.73 -4.12
C ARG A 401 30.75 13.18 -4.61
N ARG A 402 30.59 13.39 -5.92
CA ARG A 402 30.58 14.73 -6.52
C ARG A 402 29.24 15.43 -6.45
N HIS A 403 28.13 14.68 -6.59
CA HIS A 403 26.81 15.25 -6.86
C HIS A 403 25.77 14.96 -5.77
N LEU A 404 25.85 13.81 -5.10
CA LEU A 404 24.88 13.40 -4.06
C LEU A 404 25.37 13.68 -2.64
N LEU A 405 26.62 14.06 -2.48
CA LEU A 405 27.21 14.50 -1.20
C LEU A 405 27.75 15.92 -1.33
N ASP A 406 27.73 16.67 -0.25
CA ASP A 406 28.51 17.90 -0.14
C ASP A 406 29.91 17.60 0.44
N GLU A 407 30.74 18.64 0.58
CA GLU A 407 32.11 18.55 1.13
C GLU A 407 32.16 18.10 2.60
N THR A 408 31.04 18.15 3.31
CA THR A 408 30.90 17.69 4.70
C THR A 408 30.33 16.27 4.80
N ALA A 409 30.07 15.60 3.66
CA ALA A 409 29.37 14.34 3.52
C ALA A 409 27.86 14.38 3.85
N ALA A 410 27.23 15.57 3.83
CA ALA A 410 25.80 15.67 3.96
C ALA A 410 25.10 15.25 2.65
N PRO A 411 24.04 14.42 2.70
CA PRO A 411 23.35 13.95 1.53
C PRO A 411 22.52 15.03 0.84
N ARG A 412 22.58 15.09 -0.49
CA ARG A 412 21.76 15.95 -1.34
C ARG A 412 20.63 15.15 -1.97
N ARG A 413 19.52 15.81 -2.31
CA ARG A 413 18.38 15.18 -2.99
C ARG A 413 18.75 14.55 -4.35
N GLY A 414 19.57 15.26 -5.12
CA GLY A 414 20.02 14.83 -6.43
C GLY A 414 21.02 15.84 -7.01
N SER A 415 21.60 15.53 -8.17
CA SER A 415 22.63 16.36 -8.81
C SER A 415 22.14 17.74 -9.23
N GLN A 416 20.83 17.87 -9.49
CA GLN A 416 20.21 19.13 -9.94
C GLN A 416 19.78 20.04 -8.78
N ASN A 417 19.80 19.58 -7.53
CA ASN A 417 19.28 20.30 -6.35
C ASN A 417 20.38 20.76 -5.39
N ARG A 418 21.42 21.36 -5.91
CA ARG A 418 22.58 21.81 -5.12
C ARG A 418 22.27 22.92 -4.11
N HIS A 419 21.16 23.63 -4.28
CA HIS A 419 20.77 24.79 -3.48
C HIS A 419 19.69 24.49 -2.43
N THR A 420 19.14 23.28 -2.41
CA THR A 420 18.25 22.85 -1.34
C THR A 420 19.06 22.22 -0.21
N GLY A 421 18.58 22.35 1.02
CA GLY A 421 19.21 21.74 2.19
C GLY A 421 19.37 20.21 2.06
N PRO A 422 20.11 19.59 2.97
CA PRO A 422 20.35 18.14 2.94
C PRO A 422 19.04 17.36 3.03
N ARG A 423 18.99 16.21 2.35
CA ARG A 423 17.91 15.25 2.49
C ARG A 423 18.34 14.11 3.42
N LEU A 424 17.99 14.20 4.69
CA LEU A 424 18.45 13.25 5.71
C LEU A 424 17.98 11.82 5.49
N TYR A 425 16.87 11.61 4.79
CA TYR A 425 16.39 10.28 4.41
C TYR A 425 17.37 9.50 3.53
N ASP A 426 18.24 10.17 2.77
CA ASP A 426 19.24 9.53 1.91
C ASP A 426 20.51 9.09 2.68
N THR A 427 20.66 9.52 3.93
CA THR A 427 21.81 9.19 4.79
C THR A 427 22.10 7.69 4.84
N PRO A 428 21.15 6.80 5.23
CA PRO A 428 21.41 5.38 5.29
C PRO A 428 21.71 4.77 3.91
N TRP A 429 21.13 5.28 2.87
CA TRP A 429 21.22 4.69 1.53
C TRP A 429 22.61 4.92 0.91
N LEU A 430 23.13 6.14 1.02
CA LEU A 430 24.49 6.46 0.58
C LEU A 430 25.54 5.77 1.46
N ALA A 431 25.33 5.76 2.79
CA ALA A 431 26.21 5.04 3.70
C ALA A 431 26.26 3.53 3.40
N HIS A 432 25.09 2.90 3.10
CA HIS A 432 25.00 1.51 2.70
C HIS A 432 25.84 1.23 1.46
N PHE A 433 25.72 2.07 0.43
CA PHE A 433 26.49 1.88 -0.80
C PHE A 433 28.02 1.88 -0.53
N PHE A 434 28.52 2.87 0.17
CA PHE A 434 29.97 2.96 0.45
C PHE A 434 30.43 1.86 1.41
N HIS A 435 29.61 1.45 2.38
CA HIS A 435 29.91 0.32 3.23
C HIS A 435 30.05 -0.99 2.44
N ASP A 436 29.14 -1.25 1.50
CA ASP A 436 29.25 -2.44 0.67
C ASP A 436 30.43 -2.38 -0.30
N ARG A 437 30.83 -1.19 -0.79
CA ARG A 437 32.08 -1.01 -1.54
C ARG A 437 33.30 -1.37 -0.67
N HIS A 438 33.31 -0.95 0.60
CA HIS A 438 34.33 -1.37 1.55
C HIS A 438 34.36 -2.89 1.72
N ARG A 439 33.20 -3.54 1.93
CA ARG A 439 33.11 -4.99 2.07
C ARG A 439 33.65 -5.74 0.83
N ALA A 440 33.39 -5.22 -0.35
CA ALA A 440 33.82 -5.83 -1.61
C ALA A 440 35.32 -5.67 -1.89
N HIS A 441 35.92 -4.53 -1.51
CA HIS A 441 37.28 -4.18 -1.95
C HIS A 441 38.27 -3.91 -0.81
N GLY A 442 37.84 -3.89 0.46
CA GLY A 442 38.70 -3.56 1.60
C GLY A 442 39.16 -2.11 1.64
N ARG A 443 38.57 -1.20 0.84
CA ARG A 443 39.00 0.21 0.77
C ARG A 443 38.57 0.95 2.05
N GLN A 444 39.54 1.32 2.88
CA GLN A 444 39.28 2.03 4.14
C GLN A 444 38.57 3.37 3.92
N GLU A 445 38.88 4.08 2.85
CA GLU A 445 38.26 5.37 2.50
C GLU A 445 36.72 5.25 2.27
N ASP A 446 36.23 4.11 1.83
CA ASP A 446 34.79 3.87 1.65
C ASP A 446 34.11 3.63 3.00
N LEU A 447 34.74 2.90 3.93
CA LEU A 447 34.25 2.74 5.31
C LEU A 447 34.22 4.07 6.05
N ASP A 448 35.31 4.86 5.94
CA ASP A 448 35.39 6.17 6.58
C ASP A 448 34.33 7.13 6.05
N LEU A 449 34.03 7.08 4.73
CA LEU A 449 32.97 7.88 4.15
C LEU A 449 31.59 7.40 4.59
N ALA A 450 31.31 6.08 4.61
CA ALA A 450 30.05 5.52 5.09
C ALA A 450 29.76 5.97 6.53
N ALA A 451 30.75 5.86 7.41
CA ALA A 451 30.63 6.31 8.79
C ALA A 451 30.44 7.83 8.87
N ARG A 452 31.19 8.62 8.10
CA ARG A 452 31.06 10.09 8.08
C ARG A 452 29.70 10.56 7.62
N ILE A 453 29.08 9.88 6.63
CA ILE A 453 27.73 10.19 6.17
C ILE A 453 26.72 10.01 7.32
N ILE A 454 26.83 8.92 8.10
CA ILE A 454 25.91 8.66 9.23
C ILE A 454 26.14 9.69 10.34
N GLU A 455 27.39 9.93 10.72
CA GLU A 455 27.77 10.94 11.73
C GLU A 455 27.21 12.30 11.36
N ARG A 456 27.39 12.69 10.08
CA ARG A 456 26.88 13.96 9.57
C ARG A 456 25.37 14.02 9.59
N GLY A 457 24.70 12.93 9.28
CA GLY A 457 23.25 12.80 9.40
C GLY A 457 22.78 13.10 10.82
N PHE A 458 23.41 12.54 11.84
CA PHE A 458 23.10 12.83 13.24
C PHE A 458 23.42 14.28 13.63
N GLU A 459 24.56 14.84 13.20
CA GLU A 459 24.91 16.25 13.44
C GLU A 459 23.84 17.22 12.87
N LEU A 460 23.18 16.85 11.79
CA LEU A 460 22.14 17.62 11.12
C LEU A 460 20.70 17.36 11.67
N GLY A 461 20.57 16.58 12.75
CA GLY A 461 19.28 16.31 13.39
C GLY A 461 18.66 14.99 13.02
N GLY A 462 19.39 14.09 12.38
CA GLY A 462 18.92 12.77 11.96
C GLY A 462 18.43 11.86 13.10
N ALA A 463 18.75 12.18 14.35
CA ALA A 463 18.26 11.44 15.52
C ALA A 463 16.73 11.41 15.67
N THR A 464 16.01 12.30 15.00
CA THR A 464 14.55 12.37 15.00
C THR A 464 13.94 12.12 13.62
N HIS A 465 14.71 11.64 12.65
CA HIS A 465 14.25 11.24 11.33
C HIS A 465 14.13 9.72 11.25
N LEU A 466 13.00 9.23 10.75
CA LEU A 466 12.72 7.81 10.57
C LEU A 466 13.11 7.36 9.16
N SER A 467 14.42 7.48 8.87
CA SER A 467 14.96 7.12 7.56
C SER A 467 15.02 5.60 7.36
N ILE A 468 14.50 5.13 6.23
CA ILE A 468 14.47 3.70 5.87
C ILE A 468 15.88 3.11 5.90
N GLY A 469 16.08 2.09 6.72
CA GLY A 469 17.33 1.35 6.81
C GLY A 469 18.42 2.02 7.65
N LEU A 470 18.12 3.09 8.42
CA LEU A 470 19.14 3.82 9.21
C LEU A 470 19.81 2.89 10.24
N SER A 471 19.06 2.29 11.15
CA SER A 471 19.67 1.49 12.23
C SER A 471 20.41 0.25 11.71
N PRO A 472 19.86 -0.58 10.81
CA PRO A 472 20.61 -1.73 10.30
C PRO A 472 21.85 -1.35 9.48
N THR A 473 21.82 -0.22 8.76
CA THR A 473 23.02 0.25 8.03
C THR A 473 24.09 0.78 9.00
N ALA A 474 23.69 1.58 9.99
CA ALA A 474 24.62 2.11 10.98
C ALA A 474 25.29 1.00 11.80
N LEU A 475 24.54 -0.06 12.18
CA LEU A 475 25.12 -1.20 12.88
C LEU A 475 26.10 -1.98 12.01
N ALA A 476 25.78 -2.23 10.74
CA ALA A 476 26.73 -2.87 9.83
C ALA A 476 28.02 -2.07 9.65
N VAL A 477 27.92 -0.74 9.59
CA VAL A 477 29.10 0.15 9.58
C VAL A 477 29.86 0.06 10.90
N CYS A 478 29.18 0.04 12.05
CA CYS A 478 29.82 -0.11 13.36
C CYS A 478 30.63 -1.40 13.46
N ASP A 479 30.10 -2.53 12.99
CA ASP A 479 30.79 -3.80 13.02
C ASP A 479 32.06 -3.79 12.16
N SER A 480 32.02 -3.13 11.01
CA SER A 480 33.20 -2.93 10.18
C SER A 480 34.23 -1.94 10.79
N LEU A 481 33.75 -0.90 11.50
CA LEU A 481 34.64 0.01 12.26
C LEU A 481 35.36 -0.71 13.40
N ASP A 482 34.63 -1.57 14.15
CA ASP A 482 35.26 -2.38 15.22
C ASP A 482 36.33 -3.33 14.63
N ALA A 483 36.03 -3.98 13.51
CA ALA A 483 36.98 -4.85 12.83
C ALA A 483 38.22 -4.06 12.31
N ALA A 484 38.05 -2.78 12.01
CA ALA A 484 39.13 -1.87 11.57
C ALA A 484 39.86 -1.16 12.75
N GLY A 485 39.55 -1.51 14.02
CA GLY A 485 40.17 -0.91 15.20
C GLY A 485 39.69 0.51 15.52
N GLN A 486 38.50 0.89 15.03
CA GLN A 486 37.88 2.20 15.27
C GLN A 486 36.72 2.11 16.30
N GLU A 487 36.90 1.36 17.40
CA GLU A 487 35.84 1.04 18.38
C GLU A 487 35.23 2.29 19.02
N HIS A 488 36.00 3.34 19.21
CA HIS A 488 35.50 4.61 19.77
C HIS A 488 34.42 5.22 18.86
N ARG A 489 34.67 5.21 17.57
CA ARG A 489 33.74 5.75 16.56
C ARG A 489 32.49 4.87 16.46
N ALA A 490 32.66 3.55 16.41
CA ALA A 490 31.55 2.60 16.42
C ALA A 490 30.65 2.76 17.66
N ARG A 491 31.26 2.90 18.85
CA ARG A 491 30.53 3.16 20.10
C ARG A 491 29.72 4.45 20.03
N GLY A 492 30.32 5.55 19.53
CA GLY A 492 29.62 6.82 19.35
C GLY A 492 28.36 6.71 18.49
N LEU A 493 28.41 5.96 17.38
CA LEU A 493 27.25 5.72 16.52
C LEU A 493 26.19 4.85 17.21
N ARG A 494 26.56 3.78 17.91
CA ARG A 494 25.62 2.95 18.69
C ARG A 494 24.92 3.77 19.78
N ASP A 495 25.67 4.64 20.48
CA ASP A 495 25.08 5.52 21.50
C ASP A 495 24.08 6.52 20.87
N GLN A 496 24.34 7.03 19.69
CA GLN A 496 23.42 7.90 18.94
C GLN A 496 22.12 7.15 18.60
N LEU A 497 22.19 5.89 18.09
CA LEU A 497 21.03 5.07 17.80
C LEU A 497 20.18 4.82 19.05
N VAL A 498 20.80 4.40 20.14
CA VAL A 498 20.11 4.14 21.41
C VAL A 498 19.45 5.41 21.96
N ASN A 499 20.13 6.55 21.87
CA ASN A 499 19.56 7.83 22.28
C ASN A 499 18.38 8.26 21.42
N SER A 500 18.44 8.05 20.10
CA SER A 500 17.33 8.24 19.16
C SER A 500 16.14 7.36 19.55
N ALA A 501 16.35 6.06 19.77
CA ALA A 501 15.31 5.14 20.20
C ALA A 501 14.63 5.58 21.52
N ARG A 502 15.42 6.04 22.52
CA ARG A 502 14.87 6.59 23.76
C ARG A 502 14.00 7.84 23.53
N GLN A 503 14.37 8.67 22.58
CA GLN A 503 13.56 9.84 22.22
C GLN A 503 12.20 9.40 21.66
N PHE A 504 12.17 8.45 20.71
CA PHE A 504 10.93 7.93 20.14
C PHE A 504 10.06 7.20 21.16
N VAL A 505 10.64 6.47 22.13
CA VAL A 505 9.88 5.90 23.24
C VAL A 505 9.17 7.00 24.03
N ARG A 506 9.88 8.10 24.36
CA ARG A 506 9.27 9.23 25.11
C ARG A 506 8.23 10.00 24.31
N MET A 507 8.38 10.11 22.99
CA MET A 507 7.42 10.76 22.11
C MET A 507 6.09 10.01 22.03
N GLY A 508 6.09 8.68 22.19
CA GLY A 508 4.88 7.86 22.08
C GLY A 508 4.23 8.01 20.70
N ARG A 509 2.99 8.52 20.67
CA ARG A 509 2.23 8.79 19.43
C ARG A 509 2.55 10.12 18.76
N ARG A 510 3.31 11.02 19.43
CA ARG A 510 3.66 12.36 18.94
C ARG A 510 4.94 12.33 18.14
N LEU A 511 4.91 11.69 16.97
CA LEU A 511 6.05 11.67 16.07
C LEU A 511 6.40 13.10 15.58
N PRO A 512 7.66 13.35 15.19
CA PRO A 512 8.11 14.67 14.77
C PRO A 512 7.30 15.25 13.60
N ALA A 513 7.02 16.55 13.65
CA ALA A 513 6.19 17.25 12.65
C ALA A 513 6.88 17.40 11.28
N HIS A 514 8.16 17.09 11.17
CA HIS A 514 8.86 17.10 9.87
C HIS A 514 8.62 15.83 9.05
N GLU A 515 8.10 14.77 9.68
CA GLU A 515 7.62 13.61 8.93
C GLU A 515 6.40 14.04 8.09
N VAL A 516 6.38 13.63 6.83
CA VAL A 516 5.42 14.14 5.82
C VAL A 516 3.98 13.84 6.22
N ALA A 517 3.73 12.61 6.66
CA ALA A 517 2.45 12.13 7.15
C ALA A 517 2.66 10.86 7.98
N TYR A 518 1.57 10.35 8.58
CA TYR A 518 1.60 9.05 9.22
C TYR A 518 1.53 7.96 8.14
N GLU A 519 2.64 7.27 7.91
CA GLU A 519 2.79 6.28 6.83
C GLU A 519 3.55 5.04 7.32
N GLN A 520 3.41 3.94 6.59
CA GLN A 520 4.17 2.72 6.83
C GLN A 520 5.69 2.94 6.77
N SER A 521 6.16 3.78 5.84
CA SER A 521 7.57 4.12 5.67
C SER A 521 8.20 4.83 6.88
N ILE A 522 7.37 5.26 7.83
CA ILE A 522 7.76 5.89 9.10
C ILE A 522 7.69 4.86 10.23
N VAL A 523 6.63 4.05 10.26
CA VAL A 523 6.40 3.09 11.37
C VAL A 523 7.36 1.91 11.29
N ALA A 524 7.68 1.40 10.11
CA ALA A 524 8.62 0.29 9.96
C ALA A 524 10.05 0.68 10.40
N PRO A 525 10.65 1.80 9.97
CA PRO A 525 11.94 2.25 10.49
C PRO A 525 11.95 2.55 11.99
N LEU A 526 10.82 3.01 12.55
CA LEU A 526 10.67 3.18 14.00
C LEU A 526 10.81 1.84 14.74
N LEU A 527 10.11 0.82 14.26
CA LEU A 527 10.19 -0.52 14.85
C LEU A 527 11.59 -1.12 14.70
N ASP A 528 12.22 -0.98 13.53
CA ASP A 528 13.58 -1.43 13.29
C ASP A 528 14.57 -0.79 14.27
N LEU A 529 14.47 0.51 14.49
CA LEU A 529 15.30 1.23 15.46
C LEU A 529 15.11 0.72 16.89
N LEU A 530 13.85 0.45 17.29
CA LEU A 530 13.54 -0.06 18.63
C LEU A 530 14.04 -1.51 18.83
N VAL A 531 13.90 -2.37 17.80
CA VAL A 531 14.42 -3.74 17.80
C VAL A 531 15.94 -3.74 17.96
N ASP A 532 16.63 -2.88 17.21
CA ASP A 532 18.09 -2.77 17.28
C ASP A 532 18.55 -2.20 18.62
N ALA A 533 17.88 -1.18 19.16
CA ALA A 533 18.17 -0.63 20.48
C ALA A 533 17.96 -1.69 21.59
N HIS A 534 16.91 -2.52 21.50
CA HIS A 534 16.71 -3.64 22.40
C HIS A 534 17.85 -4.67 22.30
N THR A 535 18.27 -5.00 21.08
CA THR A 535 19.36 -5.94 20.84
C THR A 535 20.67 -5.45 21.44
N LEU A 536 20.99 -4.18 21.32
CA LEU A 536 22.20 -3.54 21.83
C LEU A 536 22.22 -3.43 23.35
N THR A 537 21.09 -3.13 23.98
CA THR A 537 21.05 -2.74 25.41
C THR A 537 20.40 -3.75 26.32
N ARG A 538 19.54 -4.63 25.78
CA ARG A 538 18.64 -5.51 26.53
C ARG A 538 17.66 -4.76 27.45
N ASP A 539 17.48 -3.47 27.23
CA ASP A 539 16.50 -2.65 27.96
C ASP A 539 15.07 -3.07 27.57
N PRO A 540 14.25 -3.54 28.52
CA PRO A 540 12.88 -4.00 28.24
C PRO A 540 11.98 -2.89 27.71
N ALA A 541 12.26 -1.63 28.01
CA ALA A 541 11.44 -0.51 27.54
C ALA A 541 11.37 -0.45 26.00
N PHE A 542 12.41 -0.87 25.29
CA PHE A 542 12.40 -0.96 23.83
C PHE A 542 11.56 -2.13 23.34
N HIS A 543 11.65 -3.29 23.98
CA HIS A 543 10.80 -4.44 23.68
C HIS A 543 9.32 -4.12 23.84
N ASP A 544 8.96 -3.51 24.96
CA ASP A 544 7.58 -3.10 25.24
C ASP A 544 7.07 -2.06 24.23
N ALA A 545 7.95 -1.14 23.82
CA ALA A 545 7.65 -0.17 22.79
C ALA A 545 7.44 -0.81 21.39
N VAL A 546 8.17 -1.88 21.07
CA VAL A 546 7.92 -2.68 19.85
C VAL A 546 6.56 -3.36 19.95
N ALA A 547 6.26 -4.02 21.06
CA ALA A 547 4.99 -4.72 21.28
C ALA A 547 3.77 -3.77 21.16
N GLU A 548 3.88 -2.55 21.74
CA GLU A 548 2.83 -1.52 21.64
C GLU A 548 2.61 -1.04 20.21
N ARG A 549 3.68 -0.93 19.40
CA ARG A 549 3.61 -0.28 18.07
C ARG A 549 3.49 -1.27 16.92
N LEU A 550 3.73 -2.56 17.14
CA LEU A 550 3.56 -3.58 16.11
C LEU A 550 2.14 -3.60 15.52
N PRO A 551 1.06 -3.46 16.30
CA PRO A 551 -0.29 -3.32 15.75
C PRO A 551 -0.45 -2.14 14.79
N TRP A 552 0.27 -1.02 14.99
CA TRP A 552 0.23 0.13 14.07
C TRP A 552 0.76 -0.25 12.68
N LEU A 553 1.89 -1.00 12.65
CA LEU A 553 2.48 -1.47 11.40
C LEU A 553 1.58 -2.47 10.68
N LEU A 554 1.01 -3.41 11.42
CA LEU A 554 0.15 -4.46 10.87
C LEU A 554 -1.17 -3.91 10.32
N ALA A 555 -1.69 -2.83 10.90
CA ALA A 555 -2.96 -2.24 10.49
C ALA A 555 -2.92 -1.63 9.06
N PHE A 556 -1.75 -1.29 8.52
CA PHE A 556 -1.63 -0.83 7.13
C PHE A 556 -1.99 -1.89 6.10
N GLY A 557 -1.79 -3.18 6.40
CA GLY A 557 -2.15 -4.30 5.54
C GLY A 557 -3.49 -4.91 5.94
N GLY A 558 -4.30 -5.31 4.96
CA GLY A 558 -5.61 -5.92 5.20
C GLY A 558 -5.65 -7.41 4.85
N PRO A 559 -6.74 -8.10 5.22
CA PRO A 559 -6.90 -9.55 5.00
C PRO A 559 -7.46 -9.90 3.61
N GLN A 560 -7.44 -8.97 2.66
CA GLN A 560 -8.07 -9.18 1.34
C GLN A 560 -7.48 -10.43 0.67
N PRO A 561 -8.33 -11.33 0.16
CA PRO A 561 -7.91 -12.57 -0.48
C PRO A 561 -7.45 -12.33 -1.92
N HIS A 562 -6.37 -11.57 -2.10
CA HIS A 562 -5.89 -11.13 -3.40
C HIS A 562 -4.38 -10.86 -3.34
N VAL A 563 -3.62 -11.31 -4.33
CA VAL A 563 -2.16 -11.22 -4.29
C VAL A 563 -1.64 -9.80 -4.07
N ARG A 564 -2.27 -8.80 -4.68
CA ARG A 564 -1.81 -7.40 -4.54
C ARG A 564 -2.23 -6.73 -3.23
N LEU A 565 -3.12 -7.37 -2.44
CA LEU A 565 -3.76 -6.75 -1.29
C LEU A 565 -3.49 -7.46 0.03
N HIS A 566 -3.30 -8.80 0.02
CA HIS A 566 -3.16 -9.59 1.25
C HIS A 566 -1.92 -9.18 2.05
N GLY A 567 -2.13 -8.52 3.19
CA GLY A 567 -1.05 -8.00 4.03
C GLY A 567 -0.26 -6.83 3.43
N ILE A 568 -0.62 -6.40 2.23
CA ILE A 568 0.06 -5.30 1.55
C ILE A 568 -0.44 -3.98 2.10
N ALA A 569 0.49 -3.17 2.58
CA ALA A 569 0.17 -1.86 3.10
C ALA A 569 -0.34 -0.92 2.03
N ILE A 570 -1.38 -0.17 2.41
CA ILE A 570 -1.95 0.86 1.55
C ILE A 570 -0.95 2.00 1.37
N ARG A 571 -0.83 2.48 0.14
CA ARG A 571 -0.18 3.73 -0.19
C ARG A 571 -1.09 4.57 -1.08
N HIS A 572 -1.37 5.81 -0.66
CA HIS A 572 -2.44 6.58 -1.28
C HIS A 572 -1.97 7.56 -2.34
N TRP A 573 -0.70 7.77 -2.48
CA TRP A 573 -0.22 8.74 -3.44
C TRP A 573 0.73 8.04 -4.38
N ASP A 574 0.81 8.41 -5.61
CA ASP A 574 1.99 8.20 -6.37
C ASP A 574 1.94 7.84 -7.82
N GLY A 575 0.83 7.90 -8.44
CA GLY A 575 0.87 8.05 -9.87
C GLY A 575 1.57 9.33 -10.33
N TYR A 576 1.63 10.34 -9.46
CA TYR A 576 2.27 11.61 -9.77
C TYR A 576 3.80 11.57 -9.62
N TRP A 577 4.29 10.95 -8.54
CA TRP A 577 5.70 10.91 -8.20
C TRP A 577 6.49 9.96 -9.09
N PHE A 578 5.87 8.86 -9.49
CA PHE A 578 6.53 7.75 -10.12
C PHE A 578 6.00 7.48 -11.52
N GLY A 579 4.81 7.97 -11.87
CA GLY A 579 4.15 7.73 -13.13
C GLY A 579 4.17 8.89 -14.10
N ALA A 580 4.41 8.59 -15.35
CA ALA A 580 4.28 9.56 -16.44
C ALA A 580 2.84 10.09 -16.61
N HIS A 581 1.85 9.39 -16.00
CA HIS A 581 0.43 9.71 -16.19
C HIS A 581 -0.17 10.59 -15.11
N ARG A 582 0.55 10.88 -14.04
CA ARG A 582 0.05 11.66 -12.91
C ARG A 582 -1.27 11.11 -12.35
N LEU A 583 -1.38 9.80 -12.22
CA LEU A 583 -2.52 9.15 -11.59
C LEU A 583 -2.29 9.13 -10.08
N TRP A 584 -3.22 9.72 -9.35
CA TRP A 584 -3.28 9.61 -7.90
C TRP A 584 -4.18 8.44 -7.53
N GLY A 585 -3.87 7.72 -6.48
CA GLY A 585 -4.75 6.67 -6.02
C GLY A 585 -4.03 5.65 -5.14
N ASP A 586 -4.74 4.60 -4.80
CA ASP A 586 -4.17 3.50 -4.04
C ASP A 586 -3.24 2.69 -4.93
N VAL A 587 -2.02 2.45 -4.47
CA VAL A 587 -1.03 1.65 -5.20
C VAL A 587 -0.66 0.40 -4.42
N PHE A 588 -0.62 -0.76 -5.11
CA PHE A 588 -0.40 -2.09 -4.55
C PHE A 588 0.27 -3.04 -5.58
N PRO A 589 1.30 -3.80 -5.17
CA PRO A 589 2.18 -3.51 -4.07
C PRO A 589 3.14 -2.38 -4.44
N HIS A 590 3.66 -1.72 -3.42
CA HIS A 590 4.81 -0.83 -3.49
C HIS A 590 5.91 -1.39 -2.56
N TYR A 591 7.19 -1.08 -2.81
CA TYR A 591 8.30 -1.62 -2.00
C TYR A 591 8.19 -1.27 -0.51
N TRP A 592 7.43 -0.25 -0.13
CA TRP A 592 7.19 0.04 1.28
C TRP A 592 6.56 -1.13 2.04
N SER A 593 5.74 -1.95 1.38
CA SER A 593 5.22 -3.16 2.02
C SER A 593 6.34 -4.15 2.38
N THR A 594 7.45 -4.15 1.63
CA THR A 594 8.63 -4.94 1.98
C THR A 594 9.25 -4.52 3.32
N LEU A 595 9.11 -3.25 3.70
CA LEU A 595 9.56 -2.77 5.01
C LEU A 595 8.83 -3.49 6.14
N THR A 596 7.51 -3.67 6.03
CA THR A 596 6.77 -4.50 6.99
C THR A 596 7.34 -5.91 7.04
N ALA A 597 7.53 -6.56 5.89
CA ALA A 597 8.05 -7.93 5.85
C ALA A 597 9.42 -8.05 6.52
N THR A 598 10.35 -7.14 6.20
CA THR A 598 11.70 -7.16 6.78
C THR A 598 11.69 -6.88 8.28
N THR A 599 10.86 -5.96 8.75
CA THR A 599 10.67 -5.69 10.18
C THR A 599 10.10 -6.91 10.91
N LEU A 600 9.09 -7.60 10.34
CA LEU A 600 8.52 -8.82 10.94
C LEU A 600 9.55 -9.92 11.11
N LEU A 601 10.43 -10.13 10.13
CA LEU A 601 11.49 -11.12 10.17
C LEU A 601 12.59 -10.81 11.19
N ARG A 602 12.70 -9.54 11.62
CA ARG A 602 13.67 -9.04 12.61
C ARG A 602 13.11 -8.94 14.02
N LEU A 603 11.81 -9.19 14.21
CA LEU A 603 11.19 -9.12 15.55
C LEU A 603 11.91 -10.01 16.57
N PRO A 604 11.96 -9.59 17.84
CA PRO A 604 12.42 -10.43 18.93
C PRO A 604 11.63 -11.76 18.96
N PRO A 605 12.26 -12.89 19.34
CA PRO A 605 11.60 -14.20 19.35
C PRO A 605 10.28 -14.25 20.14
N THR A 606 10.12 -13.39 21.14
CA THR A 606 8.90 -13.27 21.96
C THR A 606 7.72 -12.63 21.23
N LEU A 607 7.98 -11.86 20.16
CA LEU A 607 6.97 -11.18 19.35
C LEU A 607 6.84 -11.80 17.95
N ARG A 608 7.80 -12.60 17.54
CA ARG A 608 7.81 -13.29 16.25
C ARG A 608 6.99 -14.58 16.36
N THR A 609 6.12 -14.83 15.41
CA THR A 609 5.24 -15.99 15.35
C THR A 609 5.27 -16.58 13.94
N GLU A 610 4.81 -17.83 13.79
CA GLU A 610 4.63 -18.44 12.47
C GLU A 610 3.69 -17.61 11.59
N GLY A 611 2.70 -16.93 12.19
CA GLY A 611 1.80 -16.03 11.47
C GLY A 611 2.51 -14.81 10.91
N THR A 612 3.42 -14.18 11.68
CA THR A 612 4.22 -13.04 11.19
C THR A 612 5.21 -13.47 10.11
N ASP A 613 5.78 -14.67 10.22
CA ASP A 613 6.70 -15.20 9.21
C ASP A 613 5.98 -15.49 7.90
N ARG A 614 4.82 -16.16 7.95
CA ARG A 614 3.98 -16.38 6.76
C ARG A 614 3.53 -15.07 6.11
N LEU A 615 3.16 -14.08 6.91
CA LEU A 615 2.77 -12.76 6.40
C LEU A 615 3.95 -12.07 5.71
N ALA A 616 5.14 -12.10 6.32
CA ALA A 616 6.35 -11.54 5.72
C ALA A 616 6.67 -12.19 4.37
N GLU A 617 6.64 -13.53 4.30
CA GLU A 617 6.86 -14.26 3.06
C GLU A 617 5.80 -13.90 2.00
N ALA A 618 4.53 -13.83 2.36
CA ALA A 618 3.45 -13.46 1.45
C ALA A 618 3.67 -12.06 0.87
N ILE A 619 4.06 -11.08 1.69
CA ILE A 619 4.37 -9.72 1.25
C ILE A 619 5.56 -9.70 0.29
N LEU A 620 6.65 -10.42 0.62
CA LEU A 620 7.82 -10.49 -0.24
C LEU A 620 7.48 -11.07 -1.61
N ARG A 621 6.74 -12.17 -1.67
CA ARG A 621 6.30 -12.78 -2.92
C ARG A 621 5.33 -11.89 -3.72
N ALA A 622 4.41 -11.19 -3.06
CA ALA A 622 3.46 -10.31 -3.72
C ALA A 622 4.13 -9.13 -4.45
N ASN A 623 5.21 -8.58 -3.90
CA ASN A 623 5.97 -7.50 -4.53
C ASN A 623 6.67 -7.92 -5.84
N MET A 624 6.83 -9.22 -6.07
CA MET A 624 7.34 -9.76 -7.34
C MET A 624 6.43 -9.45 -8.53
N ALA A 625 5.16 -9.05 -8.30
CA ALA A 625 4.24 -8.60 -9.34
C ALA A 625 4.72 -7.35 -10.10
N ASN A 626 5.71 -6.63 -9.57
CA ASN A 626 6.27 -5.44 -10.20
C ASN A 626 7.39 -5.74 -11.22
N TYR A 627 7.85 -6.98 -11.33
CA TYR A 627 8.95 -7.36 -12.20
C TYR A 627 8.47 -8.16 -13.40
N ARG A 628 9.03 -7.86 -14.57
CA ARG A 628 8.71 -8.51 -15.84
C ARG A 628 9.81 -9.48 -16.25
N GLY A 629 9.48 -10.38 -17.16
CA GLY A 629 10.40 -11.41 -17.64
C GLY A 629 11.60 -10.90 -18.43
N ASP A 630 11.54 -9.69 -18.97
CA ASP A 630 12.63 -9.01 -19.65
C ASP A 630 13.58 -8.24 -18.70
N GLY A 631 13.31 -8.28 -17.40
CA GLY A 631 14.05 -7.53 -16.38
C GLY A 631 13.59 -6.09 -16.19
N SER A 632 12.63 -5.62 -16.99
CA SER A 632 11.98 -4.33 -16.72
C SER A 632 11.12 -4.43 -15.47
N ALA A 633 10.89 -3.30 -14.80
CA ALA A 633 10.08 -3.26 -13.62
C ALA A 633 9.15 -2.04 -13.61
N THR A 634 8.05 -2.13 -12.87
CA THR A 634 7.11 -1.05 -12.65
C THR A 634 7.20 -0.59 -11.19
N CYS A 635 6.91 0.67 -10.89
CA CYS A 635 6.97 1.18 -9.52
C CYS A 635 5.95 0.48 -8.62
N ALA A 636 4.69 0.46 -9.06
CA ALA A 636 3.57 -0.12 -8.35
C ALA A 636 2.39 -0.34 -9.32
N PHE A 637 1.28 -0.84 -8.82
CA PHE A 637 0.04 -0.95 -9.58
C PHE A 637 -1.02 -0.02 -8.97
N VAL A 638 -1.55 0.91 -9.76
CA VAL A 638 -2.69 1.78 -9.37
C VAL A 638 -3.95 0.94 -9.45
N LEU A 639 -4.47 0.52 -8.31
CA LEU A 639 -5.51 -0.51 -8.23
C LEU A 639 -6.93 -0.02 -8.53
N PRO A 640 -7.40 1.19 -8.11
CA PRO A 640 -8.76 1.64 -8.43
C PRO A 640 -9.06 1.57 -9.91
N SER A 641 -10.32 1.30 -10.26
CA SER A 641 -10.79 1.34 -11.66
C SER A 641 -10.58 2.73 -12.25
N THR A 642 -10.97 3.75 -11.49
CA THR A 642 -10.80 5.16 -11.87
C THR A 642 -10.34 5.99 -10.68
N VAL A 643 -9.60 7.06 -10.98
CA VAL A 643 -9.18 8.06 -10.01
C VAL A 643 -9.60 9.44 -10.55
N ASP A 644 -10.39 10.20 -9.79
CA ASP A 644 -10.96 11.48 -10.22
C ASP A 644 -11.62 11.41 -11.62
N GLY A 645 -12.34 10.30 -11.89
CA GLY A 645 -13.01 10.04 -13.15
C GLY A 645 -12.11 9.62 -14.31
N ARG A 646 -10.80 9.52 -14.13
CA ARG A 646 -9.85 9.05 -15.15
C ARG A 646 -9.61 7.55 -15.02
N PRO A 647 -9.56 6.80 -16.13
CA PRO A 647 -9.17 5.39 -16.09
C PRO A 647 -7.84 5.19 -15.38
N ALA A 648 -7.84 4.23 -14.46
CA ALA A 648 -6.68 3.77 -13.70
C ALA A 648 -6.56 2.25 -13.86
N HIS A 649 -6.31 1.47 -12.82
CA HIS A 649 -6.15 0.01 -12.85
C HIS A 649 -5.02 -0.40 -13.80
N THR A 650 -3.86 0.19 -13.60
CA THR A 650 -2.69 0.02 -14.46
C THR A 650 -1.40 0.01 -13.66
N ALA A 651 -0.40 -0.70 -14.17
CA ALA A 651 0.95 -0.59 -13.63
C ALA A 651 1.53 0.81 -13.91
N ASP A 652 2.17 1.41 -12.92
CA ASP A 652 2.97 2.62 -13.12
C ASP A 652 4.21 2.24 -13.95
N PRO A 653 4.36 2.79 -15.16
CA PRO A 653 5.41 2.34 -16.07
C PRO A 653 6.81 2.80 -15.70
N LEU A 654 6.96 3.71 -14.74
CA LEU A 654 8.25 4.30 -14.43
C LEU A 654 9.03 3.46 -13.42
N ALA A 655 10.12 2.84 -13.87
CA ALA A 655 11.01 2.05 -13.04
C ALA A 655 11.92 2.95 -12.22
N ASN A 656 11.60 3.18 -10.96
CA ASN A 656 12.36 4.11 -10.11
C ASN A 656 12.81 3.54 -8.76
N ASP A 657 11.91 3.08 -7.90
CA ASP A 657 12.21 2.73 -6.51
C ASP A 657 11.91 1.28 -6.11
N GLN A 658 11.22 0.50 -6.94
CA GLN A 658 10.89 -0.90 -6.64
C GLN A 658 12.12 -1.79 -6.42
N ASP A 659 13.31 -1.40 -6.92
CA ASP A 659 14.55 -2.14 -6.71
C ASP A 659 14.92 -2.27 -5.23
N TRP A 660 14.42 -1.38 -4.38
CA TRP A 660 14.51 -1.50 -2.93
C TRP A 660 13.91 -2.81 -2.41
N HIS A 661 12.85 -3.33 -3.05
CA HIS A 661 12.28 -4.62 -2.66
C HIS A 661 13.33 -5.73 -2.73
N LEU A 662 14.05 -5.83 -3.86
CA LEU A 662 15.07 -6.87 -4.05
C LEU A 662 16.28 -6.67 -3.12
N VAL A 663 16.72 -5.43 -2.95
CA VAL A 663 17.83 -5.08 -2.04
C VAL A 663 17.49 -5.47 -0.61
N LEU A 664 16.31 -5.12 -0.13
CA LEU A 664 15.86 -5.42 1.24
C LEU A 664 15.66 -6.91 1.46
N TRP A 665 15.07 -7.62 0.50
CA TRP A 665 14.86 -9.06 0.60
C TRP A 665 16.20 -9.81 0.67
N MET A 666 17.13 -9.53 -0.25
CA MET A 666 18.46 -10.15 -0.24
C MET A 666 19.22 -9.86 1.06
N ARG A 667 19.11 -8.65 1.60
CA ARG A 667 19.76 -8.30 2.87
C ARG A 667 19.24 -9.11 4.06
N VAL A 668 17.93 -9.35 4.13
CA VAL A 668 17.34 -10.19 5.18
C VAL A 668 17.79 -11.65 5.03
N GLN A 669 17.89 -12.17 3.81
CA GLN A 669 18.44 -13.51 3.59
C GLN A 669 19.88 -13.65 4.11
N GLU A 670 20.75 -12.68 3.83
CA GLU A 670 22.13 -12.67 4.33
C GLU A 670 22.19 -12.69 5.87
N GLN A 671 21.31 -11.96 6.53
CA GLN A 671 21.24 -11.93 7.99
C GLN A 671 20.75 -13.26 8.59
N THR A 672 19.81 -13.94 7.91
CA THR A 672 19.31 -15.25 8.36
C THR A 672 20.28 -16.39 8.08
N GLU A 673 21.00 -16.38 6.99
CA GLU A 673 22.02 -17.38 6.62
C GLU A 673 23.31 -17.26 7.47
N GLY A 674 23.65 -16.04 7.88
CA GLY A 674 24.81 -15.74 8.75
C GLY A 674 24.57 -15.93 10.25
N ALA A 675 23.32 -16.14 10.68
CA ALA A 675 22.99 -16.34 12.07
C ALA A 675 23.38 -17.78 12.50
N PRO A 676 24.14 -17.96 13.62
CA PRO A 676 24.41 -19.30 14.14
C PRO A 676 23.09 -19.99 14.47
N ALA A 677 22.97 -21.27 14.11
CA ALA A 677 21.80 -22.10 14.41
C ALA A 677 21.43 -21.98 15.90
N PRO A 678 20.15 -21.83 16.25
CA PRO A 678 19.74 -21.76 17.65
C PRO A 678 20.23 -23.02 18.39
N ARG A 679 21.03 -22.80 19.43
CA ARG A 679 21.53 -23.88 20.31
C ARG A 679 20.42 -24.43 21.20
#